data_a074ccb9a736426a0af3e51a5c189ac0
#
_entry.id   a074ccb9a736426a0af3e51a5c189ac0
#
_cell.length_a   1.000
_cell.length_b   1.000
_cell.length_c   1.000
_cell.angle_alpha   90.00
_cell.angle_beta   90.00
_cell.angle_gamma   90.00
#
_symmetry.space_group_name_H-M   'P 1'
#
loop_
_entity.id
_entity.type
_entity.pdbx_description
1 polymer ?
#
loop_
_entity_poly.entity_id
_entity_poly.type
_entity_poly.pdbx_seq_one_letter_code
_entity_poly.pdbx_strand_id
1 'polypeptide(L)'
;MLEELITALVAAAATTLLVSPTLAEPIGALIDGTYNIAAAPVHPVSGDIIAWWLSGGLAPSLPGIGTIFAVSLTCYLFAFLAKSGERRAKDGGVLGAARLKDAHELRKGSFTWDGRSAPRGRGLVYGYRRDPLGGRYLFEPGRMAFIDGATGSGKSRFLYVPTIDLLTYGDGSAGSEPHTVIVTDVKSELVELCGEELEHRGYRVLLLDLQAPSRSNTYDPIKRVLDLVRAGRGQEAEQASDAVAAALVPGEEGGRDSHWTMSARGLLSALILYVATAEDCPEGARTLATVANVLDRGTEGEGDDPAADLKALFRGLPADHPSRPRASQLMSSGGNELRSILSTLKSVLRVFSSSQVAALVSGHEIDPEAILAEKTALFLHVMDEGSPYNAVSSVLFGQLWSEVQSAAERNGGSLPRPVTIIGDEWGNLPKVDCLPAMLSLGRSYGVFWVGAVQNIAQLNAYGERTGRQKILANCMVKVFMKLAEAEDRAYATELVGRTTRHTRGNSLSRGASTSSSTSYSEHADEVIHTWEWVGRAPDKDGVVVIKHADNGMPANHAGAFVSPVTDCTNTPTKGHFDLGARGHEHSKRLAYRARLEERAVGRGAAETWCPEWPEGAHANETNDGGWDGLCLD
;
A
#
# COMPACT_ATOMS: atom_id res chain seq x y z
N MET A 1 18.16 29.33 10.42
CA MET A 1 18.62 30.74 10.31
C MET A 1 18.17 31.61 11.49
N LEU A 2 16.87 31.73 11.83
CA LEU A 2 16.39 32.52 12.97
C LEU A 2 16.85 31.93 14.31
N GLU A 3 16.74 30.64 14.52
CA GLU A 3 17.20 29.94 15.73
C GLU A 3 18.73 30.05 15.92
N GLU A 4 19.48 29.98 14.83
CA GLU A 4 20.94 30.07 14.86
C GLU A 4 21.40 31.51 15.10
N LEU A 5 20.65 32.50 14.60
CA LEU A 5 20.91 33.92 14.91
C LEU A 5 20.60 34.20 16.39
N ILE A 6 19.55 33.63 16.92
CA ILE A 6 19.21 33.72 18.36
C ILE A 6 20.33 33.07 19.19
N THR A 7 20.84 31.92 18.76
CA THR A 7 21.93 31.23 19.44
C THR A 7 23.22 32.08 19.45
N ALA A 8 23.58 32.72 18.33
CA ALA A 8 24.72 33.62 18.24
C ALA A 8 24.58 34.85 19.15
N LEU A 9 23.37 35.44 19.21
CA LEU A 9 23.04 36.56 20.09
C LEU A 9 23.16 36.18 21.57
N VAL A 10 22.62 35.04 21.95
CA VAL A 10 22.69 34.53 23.34
C VAL A 10 24.12 34.22 23.73
N ALA A 11 24.90 33.60 22.83
CA ALA A 11 26.32 33.32 23.09
C ALA A 11 27.17 34.60 23.21
N ALA A 12 26.92 35.61 22.35
CA ALA A 12 27.58 36.91 22.44
C ALA A 12 27.22 37.63 23.76
N ALA A 13 25.96 37.61 24.16
CA ALA A 13 25.55 38.17 25.44
C ALA A 13 26.18 37.47 26.63
N ALA A 14 26.22 36.13 26.65
CA ALA A 14 26.85 35.35 27.69
C ALA A 14 28.37 35.62 27.79
N THR A 15 29.05 35.70 26.63
CA THR A 15 30.48 36.06 26.58
C THR A 15 30.71 37.48 27.13
N THR A 16 29.85 38.42 26.77
CA THR A 16 29.95 39.82 27.27
C THR A 16 29.76 39.86 28.78
N LEU A 17 28.77 39.14 29.33
CA LEU A 17 28.52 39.05 30.77
C LEU A 17 29.73 38.52 31.54
N LEU A 18 30.42 37.50 31.01
CA LEU A 18 31.57 36.85 31.63
C LEU A 18 32.87 37.69 31.55
N VAL A 19 33.07 38.36 30.42
CA VAL A 19 34.34 39.01 30.11
C VAL A 19 34.38 40.49 30.49
N SER A 20 33.22 41.18 30.53
CA SER A 20 33.14 42.61 30.82
C SER A 20 33.75 42.99 32.16
N PRO A 21 33.60 42.25 33.27
CA PRO A 21 34.22 42.63 34.54
C PRO A 21 35.75 42.79 34.45
N THR A 22 36.37 42.08 33.52
CA THR A 22 37.83 42.06 33.39
C THR A 22 38.36 43.06 32.33
N LEU A 23 37.62 43.23 31.24
CA LEU A 23 38.11 43.95 30.07
C LEU A 23 37.33 45.21 29.69
N ALA A 24 36.11 45.47 30.25
CA ALA A 24 35.30 46.59 29.83
C ALA A 24 35.94 47.96 30.15
N GLU A 25 36.53 48.11 31.33
CA GLU A 25 37.22 49.34 31.72
C GLU A 25 38.50 49.60 30.91
N PRO A 26 39.41 48.63 30.75
CA PRO A 26 40.55 48.78 29.87
C PRO A 26 40.21 49.12 28.42
N ILE A 27 39.20 48.45 27.85
CA ILE A 27 38.76 48.72 26.49
C ILE A 27 38.09 50.08 26.36
N GLY A 28 37.24 50.47 27.34
CA GLY A 28 36.64 51.80 27.39
C GLY A 28 37.70 52.92 27.45
N ALA A 29 38.71 52.77 28.32
CA ALA A 29 39.80 53.71 28.42
C ALA A 29 40.67 53.80 27.14
N LEU A 30 40.81 52.69 26.41
CA LEU A 30 41.50 52.67 25.12
C LEU A 30 40.68 53.45 24.05
N ILE A 31 39.37 53.30 24.04
CA ILE A 31 38.47 54.00 23.11
C ILE A 31 38.49 55.52 23.37
N ASP A 32 38.45 55.90 24.63
CA ASP A 32 38.44 57.32 25.04
C ASP A 32 39.84 57.98 24.97
N GLY A 33 40.86 57.26 24.55
CA GLY A 33 42.23 57.75 24.44
C GLY A 33 42.91 58.05 25.80
N THR A 34 42.34 57.57 26.90
CA THR A 34 42.82 57.77 28.27
C THR A 34 43.62 56.57 28.79
N TYR A 35 43.89 55.58 27.96
CA TYR A 35 44.53 54.31 28.34
C TYR A 35 46.02 54.49 28.67
N ASN A 36 46.37 54.19 29.92
CA ASN A 36 47.72 54.11 30.38
C ASN A 36 48.09 52.67 30.76
N ILE A 37 48.92 52.02 29.93
CA ILE A 37 49.30 50.58 30.08
C ILE A 37 49.91 50.29 31.48
N ALA A 38 50.55 51.26 32.12
CA ALA A 38 51.20 51.09 33.41
C ALA A 38 50.21 51.19 34.63
N ALA A 39 49.00 51.65 34.43
CA ALA A 39 48.03 51.93 35.51
C ALA A 39 46.67 51.25 35.36
N ALA A 40 46.49 50.39 34.35
CA ALA A 40 45.21 49.70 34.12
C ALA A 40 44.95 48.62 35.20
N PRO A 41 43.91 48.72 36.00
CA PRO A 41 43.58 47.66 36.93
C PRO A 41 43.05 46.46 36.17
N VAL A 42 43.85 45.41 36.04
CA VAL A 42 43.38 44.10 35.60
C VAL A 42 42.78 43.44 36.82
N HIS A 43 41.48 43.45 36.93
CA HIS A 43 40.80 42.72 37.98
C HIS A 43 40.89 41.22 37.67
N PRO A 44 41.47 40.38 38.56
CA PRO A 44 41.51 38.95 38.33
C PRO A 44 40.09 38.39 38.30
N VAL A 45 39.87 37.44 37.42
CA VAL A 45 38.62 36.67 37.36
C VAL A 45 38.46 35.87 38.64
N SER A 46 37.96 36.50 39.69
CA SER A 46 37.64 35.85 40.96
C SER A 46 36.18 36.13 41.31
N GLY A 47 35.48 35.11 41.57
CA GLY A 47 34.21 34.93 42.35
C GLY A 47 33.06 35.93 42.27
N ASP A 48 33.22 37.18 41.89
CA ASP A 48 32.27 38.27 42.05
C ASP A 48 31.77 38.92 40.76
N ILE A 49 31.61 38.15 39.70
CA ILE A 49 31.02 38.65 38.44
C ILE A 49 29.66 39.30 38.69
N ILE A 50 28.85 38.67 39.55
CA ILE A 50 27.51 39.18 39.93
C ILE A 50 27.61 40.46 40.72
N ALA A 51 28.57 40.54 41.67
CA ALA A 51 28.79 41.75 42.48
C ALA A 51 29.25 42.94 41.62
N TRP A 52 30.09 42.73 40.61
CA TRP A 52 30.50 43.76 39.66
C TRP A 52 29.32 44.34 38.88
N TRP A 53 28.47 43.47 38.36
CA TRP A 53 27.24 43.88 37.63
C TRP A 53 26.23 44.63 38.51
N LEU A 54 26.17 44.31 39.80
CA LEU A 54 25.27 44.94 40.77
C LEU A 54 25.84 46.22 41.41
N SER A 55 27.15 46.46 41.38
CA SER A 55 27.82 47.55 42.06
C SER A 55 27.79 48.90 41.36
N GLY A 56 27.07 49.00 40.22
CA GLY A 56 26.89 50.29 39.53
C GLY A 56 28.08 50.69 38.63
N GLY A 57 29.07 49.79 38.39
CA GLY A 57 30.16 49.99 37.45
C GLY A 57 29.77 50.04 35.96
N LEU A 58 28.50 50.09 35.68
CA LEU A 58 27.95 50.08 34.31
C LEU A 58 28.24 51.36 33.53
N ALA A 59 28.13 52.51 34.15
CA ALA A 59 28.15 53.79 33.40
C ALA A 59 29.52 54.15 32.80
N PRO A 60 30.65 54.02 33.51
CA PRO A 60 31.97 54.33 32.93
C PRO A 60 32.47 53.25 31.96
N SER A 61 31.93 52.02 32.05
CA SER A 61 32.35 50.87 31.25
C SER A 61 31.50 50.61 30.01
N LEU A 62 30.43 51.40 29.80
CA LEU A 62 29.48 51.21 28.69
C LEU A 62 30.13 51.11 27.30
N PRO A 63 31.13 51.96 26.92
CA PRO A 63 31.78 51.83 25.63
C PRO A 63 32.58 50.50 25.49
N GLY A 64 33.21 50.08 26.57
CA GLY A 64 33.95 48.81 26.61
C GLY A 64 33.05 47.61 26.55
N ILE A 65 31.92 47.60 27.28
CA ILE A 65 30.91 46.53 27.24
C ILE A 65 30.34 46.42 25.83
N GLY A 66 29.95 47.55 25.20
CA GLY A 66 29.43 47.58 23.84
C GLY A 66 30.41 47.04 22.82
N THR A 67 31.70 47.35 22.96
CA THR A 67 32.75 46.83 22.07
C THR A 67 32.95 45.33 22.24
N ILE A 68 32.98 44.81 23.48
CA ILE A 68 33.10 43.36 23.73
C ILE A 68 31.89 42.64 23.11
N PHE A 69 30.68 43.16 23.26
CA PHE A 69 29.47 42.58 22.66
C PHE A 69 29.55 42.60 21.13
N ALA A 70 29.92 43.72 20.51
CA ALA A 70 30.03 43.85 19.07
C ALA A 70 31.09 42.90 18.49
N VAL A 71 32.25 42.80 19.12
CA VAL A 71 33.33 41.90 18.70
C VAL A 71 32.89 40.41 18.85
N SER A 72 32.31 40.06 20.00
CA SER A 72 31.78 38.70 20.24
C SER A 72 30.71 38.32 19.22
N LEU A 73 29.74 39.19 18.97
CA LEU A 73 28.70 38.98 17.98
C LEU A 73 29.27 38.82 16.57
N THR A 74 30.24 39.66 16.20
CA THR A 74 30.91 39.59 14.89
C THR A 74 31.68 38.26 14.74
N CYS A 75 32.38 37.81 15.77
CA CYS A 75 33.10 36.53 15.77
C CYS A 75 32.13 35.34 15.64
N TYR A 76 31.02 35.36 16.38
CA TYR A 76 30.00 34.32 16.27
C TYR A 76 29.29 34.31 14.91
N LEU A 77 28.98 35.49 14.34
CA LEU A 77 28.42 35.62 13.00
C LEU A 77 29.39 35.15 11.93
N PHE A 78 30.67 35.49 12.07
CA PHE A 78 31.70 35.02 11.13
C PHE A 78 31.90 33.51 11.20
N ALA A 79 31.96 32.92 12.39
CA ALA A 79 32.00 31.48 12.58
C ALA A 79 30.76 30.79 11.99
N PHE A 80 29.58 31.40 12.15
CA PHE A 80 28.33 30.93 11.55
C PHE A 80 28.36 30.99 10.03
N LEU A 81 28.81 32.10 9.44
CA LEU A 81 28.94 32.26 7.98
C LEU A 81 29.97 31.31 7.39
N ALA A 82 31.12 31.12 8.08
CA ALA A 82 32.13 30.14 7.68
C ALA A 82 31.54 28.71 7.69
N LYS A 83 30.83 28.35 8.77
CA LYS A 83 30.16 27.02 8.88
C LYS A 83 29.02 26.83 7.87
N SER A 84 28.28 27.89 7.55
CA SER A 84 27.25 27.85 6.51
C SER A 84 27.84 27.83 5.10
N GLY A 85 28.98 28.48 4.88
CA GLY A 85 29.78 28.38 3.64
C GLY A 85 30.32 26.96 3.42
N GLU A 86 30.86 26.32 4.47
CA GLU A 86 31.27 24.90 4.40
C GLU A 86 30.08 23.96 4.11
N ARG A 87 28.89 24.22 4.67
CA ARG A 87 27.67 23.44 4.35
C ARG A 87 27.27 23.60 2.88
N ARG A 88 27.30 24.84 2.34
CA ARG A 88 26.96 25.09 0.93
C ARG A 88 28.01 24.49 -0.04
N ALA A 89 29.27 24.47 0.32
CA ALA A 89 30.34 23.83 -0.48
C ALA A 89 30.19 22.28 -0.47
N LYS A 90 29.65 21.70 0.61
CA LYS A 90 29.36 20.26 0.70
C LYS A 90 28.13 19.83 -0.09
N ASP A 91 27.19 20.72 -0.36
CA ASP A 91 25.94 20.42 -1.09
C ASP A 91 26.12 20.37 -2.62
N GLY A 92 27.26 20.69 -3.16
CA GLY A 92 27.57 20.73 -4.59
C GLY A 92 28.53 19.62 -5.05
N GLY A 93 28.42 18.41 -4.50
CA GLY A 93 29.37 17.32 -4.78
C GLY A 93 29.35 16.84 -6.23
N VAL A 94 30.52 16.73 -6.85
CA VAL A 94 30.73 16.31 -8.24
C VAL A 94 30.27 14.87 -8.49
N LEU A 95 30.26 14.02 -7.45
CA LEU A 95 29.94 12.58 -7.52
C LEU A 95 28.54 12.21 -7.03
N GLY A 96 27.75 13.21 -6.58
CA GLY A 96 26.36 13.04 -6.12
C GLY A 96 25.98 14.08 -5.06
N ALA A 97 24.75 14.55 -5.10
CA ALA A 97 24.21 15.55 -4.17
C ALA A 97 22.92 15.08 -3.48
N ALA A 98 22.63 13.77 -3.50
CA ALA A 98 21.46 13.21 -2.84
C ALA A 98 21.58 13.33 -1.31
N ARG A 99 20.47 13.61 -0.65
CA ARG A 99 20.38 13.66 0.81
C ARG A 99 18.98 13.35 1.29
N LEU A 100 18.87 12.92 2.51
CA LEU A 100 17.58 12.88 3.20
C LEU A 100 17.17 14.30 3.59
N LYS A 101 15.95 14.65 3.31
CA LYS A 101 15.37 15.90 3.77
C LYS A 101 15.15 15.86 5.28
N ASP A 102 15.34 16.99 5.93
CA ASP A 102 15.20 17.10 7.39
C ASP A 102 13.73 17.14 7.84
N ALA A 103 13.51 17.14 9.16
CA ALA A 103 12.17 17.11 9.75
C ALA A 103 11.34 18.37 9.42
N HIS A 104 11.97 19.52 9.15
CA HIS A 104 11.28 20.75 8.76
C HIS A 104 10.84 20.70 7.29
N GLU A 105 11.71 20.18 6.43
CA GLU A 105 11.41 19.93 5.02
C GLU A 105 10.30 18.87 4.87
N LEU A 106 10.32 17.80 5.69
CA LEU A 106 9.26 16.80 5.74
C LEU A 106 7.91 17.44 6.06
N ARG A 107 7.85 18.32 7.06
CA ARG A 107 6.62 19.02 7.45
C ARG A 107 6.09 19.91 6.33
N LYS A 108 6.96 20.66 5.67
CA LYS A 108 6.59 21.51 4.53
C LYS A 108 6.30 20.72 3.26
N GLY A 109 6.86 19.53 3.16
CA GLY A 109 6.74 18.62 2.03
C GLY A 109 5.66 17.55 2.21
N SER A 110 4.70 17.71 3.13
CA SER A 110 3.63 16.74 3.39
C SER A 110 2.33 17.45 3.71
N PHE A 111 1.22 16.86 3.32
CA PHE A 111 -0.08 17.21 3.86
C PHE A 111 -0.19 16.69 5.30
N THR A 112 -0.97 17.40 6.12
CA THR A 112 -1.11 17.04 7.53
C THR A 112 -2.58 17.00 7.95
N TRP A 113 -2.89 16.05 8.85
CA TRP A 113 -4.20 15.91 9.47
C TRP A 113 -4.05 15.76 10.99
N ASP A 114 -4.89 16.42 11.76
CA ASP A 114 -4.84 16.38 13.23
C ASP A 114 -5.62 15.21 13.84
N GLY A 115 -6.29 14.43 13.02
CA GLY A 115 -7.13 13.32 13.46
C GLY A 115 -8.45 13.74 14.09
N ARG A 116 -8.86 15.01 13.96
CA ARG A 116 -10.09 15.54 14.61
C ARG A 116 -10.93 16.41 13.69
N SER A 117 -10.28 17.23 12.90
CA SER A 117 -10.95 18.08 11.90
C SER A 117 -11.23 17.30 10.62
N ALA A 118 -12.15 17.79 9.80
CA ALA A 118 -12.38 17.23 8.47
C ALA A 118 -11.10 17.31 7.62
N PRO A 119 -10.62 16.20 7.05
CA PRO A 119 -9.39 16.18 6.27
C PRO A 119 -9.58 16.93 4.93
N ARG A 120 -8.59 17.74 4.55
CA ARG A 120 -8.58 18.50 3.29
C ARG A 120 -8.10 17.70 2.08
N GLY A 121 -7.78 16.44 2.27
CA GLY A 121 -7.36 15.49 1.26
C GLY A 121 -7.20 14.12 1.88
N ARG A 122 -7.11 13.07 1.07
CA ARG A 122 -7.06 11.68 1.53
C ARG A 122 -6.02 10.90 0.76
N GLY A 123 -5.26 10.05 1.43
CA GLY A 123 -4.20 9.23 0.83
C GLY A 123 -3.48 8.38 1.86
N LEU A 124 -2.39 7.75 1.45
CA LEU A 124 -1.57 6.94 2.37
C LEU A 124 -0.99 7.80 3.50
N VAL A 125 -1.29 7.44 4.72
CA VAL A 125 -0.60 7.94 5.92
C VAL A 125 0.74 7.20 6.03
N TYR A 126 1.82 7.95 5.94
CA TYR A 126 3.19 7.41 6.06
C TYR A 126 3.95 7.95 7.27
N GLY A 127 3.29 8.65 8.15
CA GLY A 127 3.90 9.13 9.39
C GLY A 127 2.94 9.80 10.36
N TYR A 128 3.39 9.92 11.60
CA TYR A 128 2.72 10.65 12.65
C TYR A 128 3.75 11.40 13.48
N ARG A 129 3.60 12.71 13.58
CA ARG A 129 4.52 13.59 14.31
C ARG A 129 3.80 14.24 15.48
N ARG A 130 4.44 14.20 16.64
CA ARG A 130 4.02 14.97 17.81
C ARG A 130 4.64 16.36 17.77
N ASP A 131 3.79 17.38 17.86
CA ASP A 131 4.17 18.78 18.00
C ASP A 131 3.72 19.29 19.38
N PRO A 132 4.27 20.40 19.90
CA PRO A 132 3.80 21.00 21.16
C PRO A 132 2.32 21.37 21.15
N LEU A 133 1.74 21.59 19.96
CA LEU A 133 0.32 21.92 19.74
C LEU A 133 -0.57 20.68 19.48
N GLY A 134 -0.03 19.48 19.60
CA GLY A 134 -0.71 18.22 19.31
C GLY A 134 0.00 17.40 18.24
N GLY A 135 -0.49 16.17 17.99
CA GLY A 135 0.07 15.31 16.95
C GLY A 135 -0.60 15.53 15.60
N ARG A 136 0.13 15.23 14.53
CA ARG A 136 -0.38 15.32 13.15
C ARG A 136 0.08 14.12 12.33
N TYR A 137 -0.86 13.56 11.58
CA TYR A 137 -0.56 12.59 10.53
C TYR A 137 0.09 13.28 9.33
N LEU A 138 1.01 12.56 8.68
CA LEU A 138 1.68 12.98 7.45
C LEU A 138 1.22 12.07 6.32
N PHE A 139 0.76 12.66 5.22
CA PHE A 139 0.24 11.93 4.08
C PHE A 139 0.41 12.69 2.76
N GLU A 140 0.15 12.03 1.63
CA GLU A 140 0.09 12.66 0.31
C GLU A 140 -1.23 12.28 -0.37
N PRO A 141 -2.12 13.24 -0.69
CA PRO A 141 -3.42 12.93 -1.25
C PRO A 141 -3.36 12.56 -2.72
N GLY A 142 -4.24 11.66 -3.13
CA GLY A 142 -4.50 11.37 -4.53
C GLY A 142 -3.31 10.78 -5.29
N ARG A 143 -2.51 9.91 -4.65
CA ARG A 143 -1.34 9.26 -5.27
C ARG A 143 -1.40 7.75 -5.13
N MET A 144 -0.92 7.06 -6.16
CA MET A 144 -0.58 5.64 -6.08
C MET A 144 0.64 5.48 -5.18
N ALA A 145 0.59 4.52 -4.28
CA ALA A 145 1.65 4.28 -3.31
C ALA A 145 2.10 2.81 -3.30
N PHE A 146 3.38 2.62 -3.13
CA PHE A 146 4.02 1.32 -2.99
C PHE A 146 4.68 1.22 -1.61
N ILE A 147 4.47 0.10 -0.94
CA ILE A 147 5.06 -0.18 0.37
C ILE A 147 5.89 -1.45 0.25
N ASP A 148 7.14 -1.38 0.68
CA ASP A 148 8.04 -2.51 0.77
C ASP A 148 8.46 -2.71 2.22
N GLY A 149 8.20 -3.91 2.73
CA GLY A 149 8.52 -4.20 4.12
C GLY A 149 8.24 -5.65 4.50
N ALA A 150 9.22 -6.26 5.15
CA ALA A 150 9.12 -7.63 5.64
C ALA A 150 7.91 -7.86 6.55
N THR A 151 7.51 -9.11 6.69
CA THR A 151 6.48 -9.53 7.64
C THR A 151 6.84 -9.06 9.06
N GLY A 152 5.86 -8.55 9.79
CA GLY A 152 6.06 -8.04 11.14
C GLY A 152 6.72 -6.66 11.23
N SER A 153 6.93 -5.95 10.10
CA SER A 153 7.45 -4.58 10.10
C SER A 153 6.46 -3.54 10.64
N GLY A 154 5.22 -3.93 10.95
CA GLY A 154 4.20 -3.05 11.53
C GLY A 154 3.34 -2.30 10.50
N LYS A 155 3.29 -2.74 9.24
CA LYS A 155 2.48 -2.12 8.17
C LYS A 155 1.06 -1.81 8.62
N SER A 156 0.35 -2.79 9.18
CA SER A 156 -1.05 -2.63 9.60
C SER A 156 -1.21 -1.51 10.64
N ARG A 157 -0.38 -1.49 11.69
CA ARG A 157 -0.53 -0.56 12.82
C ARG A 157 0.03 0.84 12.55
N PHE A 158 1.10 0.94 11.78
CA PHE A 158 1.74 2.23 11.50
C PHE A 158 1.16 2.93 10.28
N LEU A 159 0.68 2.18 9.28
CA LEU A 159 0.30 2.72 7.99
C LEU A 159 -1.19 2.48 7.68
N TYR A 160 -1.69 1.21 7.71
CA TYR A 160 -3.03 0.90 7.17
C TYR A 160 -4.16 1.38 8.06
N VAL A 161 -4.15 1.08 9.37
CA VAL A 161 -5.21 1.52 10.28
C VAL A 161 -5.34 3.04 10.30
N PRO A 162 -4.25 3.85 10.41
CA PRO A 162 -4.33 5.29 10.27
C PRO A 162 -4.76 5.77 8.88
N THR A 163 -4.42 5.01 7.82
CA THR A 163 -4.86 5.33 6.45
C THR A 163 -6.36 5.10 6.30
N ILE A 164 -6.88 3.95 6.76
CA ILE A 164 -8.32 3.66 6.75
C ILE A 164 -9.06 4.76 7.53
N ASP A 165 -8.54 5.17 8.68
CA ASP A 165 -9.10 6.25 9.48
C ASP A 165 -9.20 7.56 8.67
N LEU A 166 -8.09 8.04 8.10
CA LEU A 166 -8.06 9.24 7.26
C LEU A 166 -8.98 9.14 6.04
N LEU A 167 -9.00 7.98 5.36
CA LEU A 167 -9.81 7.79 4.14
C LEU A 167 -11.30 7.83 4.42
N THR A 168 -11.73 7.41 5.60
CA THR A 168 -13.15 7.22 5.94
C THR A 168 -13.70 8.26 6.92
N TYR A 169 -12.86 9.16 7.46
CA TYR A 169 -13.24 10.13 8.48
C TYR A 169 -14.19 11.21 7.97
N GLY A 170 -15.26 11.47 8.74
CA GLY A 170 -16.22 12.53 8.42
C GLY A 170 -17.22 12.15 7.32
N ASP A 171 -18.05 13.11 6.97
CA ASP A 171 -19.15 12.97 5.99
C ASP A 171 -18.89 13.69 4.65
N GLY A 172 -17.73 14.34 4.51
CA GLY A 172 -17.38 15.11 3.31
C GLY A 172 -17.91 16.56 3.30
N SER A 173 -18.81 16.92 4.21
CA SER A 173 -19.47 18.24 4.21
C SER A 173 -18.52 19.42 4.43
N ALA A 174 -17.43 19.21 5.14
CA ALA A 174 -16.46 20.25 5.50
C ALA A 174 -15.04 19.98 4.98
N GLY A 175 -14.84 19.04 4.07
CA GLY A 175 -13.52 18.64 3.59
C GLY A 175 -13.57 17.86 2.30
N SER A 176 -12.67 16.89 2.14
CA SER A 176 -12.68 15.97 1.02
C SER A 176 -13.68 14.84 1.24
N GLU A 177 -14.33 14.38 0.16
CA GLU A 177 -15.26 13.25 0.19
C GLU A 177 -14.60 11.98 0.76
N PRO A 178 -15.25 11.27 1.71
CA PRO A 178 -14.78 9.97 2.19
C PRO A 178 -14.73 8.94 1.05
N HIS A 179 -13.65 8.14 1.04
CA HIS A 179 -13.45 7.16 -0.01
C HIS A 179 -14.22 5.86 0.27
N THR A 180 -14.69 5.19 -0.76
CA THR A 180 -14.91 3.74 -0.72
C THR A 180 -13.56 3.08 -0.55
N VAL A 181 -13.43 2.13 0.37
CA VAL A 181 -12.17 1.43 0.65
C VAL A 181 -12.31 -0.05 0.33
N ILE A 182 -11.32 -0.59 -0.38
CA ILE A 182 -11.20 -2.01 -0.69
C ILE A 182 -9.87 -2.47 -0.10
N VAL A 183 -9.89 -3.43 0.79
CA VAL A 183 -8.72 -3.83 1.59
C VAL A 183 -8.46 -5.32 1.41
N THR A 184 -7.28 -5.71 0.95
CA THR A 184 -6.83 -7.11 1.12
C THR A 184 -6.31 -7.27 2.54
N ASP A 185 -6.74 -8.31 3.24
CA ASP A 185 -6.49 -8.52 4.67
C ASP A 185 -6.10 -9.99 4.92
N VAL A 186 -4.80 -10.27 4.91
CA VAL A 186 -4.27 -11.64 5.01
C VAL A 186 -4.62 -12.32 6.33
N LYS A 187 -4.84 -11.55 7.40
CA LYS A 187 -5.12 -12.09 8.73
C LYS A 187 -6.55 -11.85 9.20
N SER A 188 -7.38 -11.24 8.36
CA SER A 188 -8.71 -10.74 8.73
C SER A 188 -8.72 -9.83 9.96
N GLU A 189 -7.56 -9.23 10.31
CA GLU A 189 -7.46 -8.40 11.51
C GLU A 189 -7.93 -6.96 11.25
N LEU A 190 -7.82 -6.46 10.03
CA LEU A 190 -8.22 -5.09 9.69
C LEU A 190 -9.73 -4.94 9.71
N VAL A 191 -10.49 -5.90 9.17
CA VAL A 191 -11.96 -5.88 9.25
C VAL A 191 -12.44 -6.00 10.70
N GLU A 192 -11.80 -6.84 11.51
CA GLU A 192 -12.16 -7.05 12.91
C GLU A 192 -11.82 -5.83 13.79
N LEU A 193 -10.78 -5.06 13.44
CA LEU A 193 -10.39 -3.84 14.17
C LEU A 193 -11.22 -2.63 13.76
N CYS A 194 -11.50 -2.48 12.46
CA CYS A 194 -12.04 -1.25 11.89
C CYS A 194 -13.55 -1.34 11.60
N GLY A 195 -14.10 -2.53 11.39
CA GLY A 195 -15.43 -2.75 10.83
C GLY A 195 -16.55 -2.08 11.62
N GLU A 196 -16.55 -2.19 12.94
CA GLU A 196 -17.58 -1.60 13.80
C GLU A 196 -17.65 -0.07 13.67
N GLU A 197 -16.50 0.61 13.72
CA GLU A 197 -16.47 2.06 13.55
C GLU A 197 -16.84 2.47 12.13
N LEU A 198 -16.44 1.69 11.11
CA LEU A 198 -16.84 1.96 9.73
C LEU A 198 -18.37 1.88 9.56
N GLU A 199 -19.04 0.92 10.22
CA GLU A 199 -20.50 0.85 10.27
C GLU A 199 -21.11 2.08 10.95
N HIS A 200 -20.53 2.55 12.07
CA HIS A 200 -20.96 3.78 12.75
C HIS A 200 -20.78 5.02 11.85
N ARG A 201 -19.77 5.02 10.99
CA ARG A 201 -19.56 6.06 9.96
C ARG A 201 -20.51 5.93 8.76
N GLY A 202 -21.42 4.96 8.77
CA GLY A 202 -22.39 4.72 7.71
C GLY A 202 -21.82 3.98 6.50
N TYR A 203 -20.74 3.22 6.66
CA TYR A 203 -20.23 2.32 5.62
C TYR A 203 -21.00 1.01 5.62
N ARG A 204 -21.31 0.52 4.43
CA ARG A 204 -21.65 -0.89 4.23
C ARG A 204 -20.36 -1.69 4.30
N VAL A 205 -20.16 -2.44 5.38
CA VAL A 205 -18.96 -3.27 5.58
C VAL A 205 -19.23 -4.66 5.03
N LEU A 206 -18.41 -5.06 4.05
CA LEU A 206 -18.48 -6.35 3.37
C LEU A 206 -17.16 -7.10 3.57
N LEU A 207 -17.25 -8.42 3.74
CA LEU A 207 -16.10 -9.33 3.84
C LEU A 207 -16.25 -10.46 2.83
N LEU A 208 -15.26 -10.69 1.98
CA LEU A 208 -15.12 -11.90 1.18
C LEU A 208 -14.05 -12.79 1.82
N ASP A 209 -14.48 -13.91 2.39
CA ASP A 209 -13.61 -14.90 3.04
C ASP A 209 -13.98 -16.30 2.62
N LEU A 210 -13.29 -16.83 1.62
CA LEU A 210 -13.54 -18.15 1.07
C LEU A 210 -13.01 -19.28 1.97
N GLN A 211 -12.12 -18.97 2.92
CA GLN A 211 -11.62 -19.94 3.90
C GLN A 211 -12.60 -20.13 5.07
N ALA A 212 -13.30 -19.07 5.46
CA ALA A 212 -14.30 -19.10 6.52
C ALA A 212 -15.65 -18.57 5.99
N PRO A 213 -16.35 -19.34 5.15
CA PRO A 213 -17.61 -18.92 4.54
C PRO A 213 -18.70 -18.52 5.54
N SER A 214 -18.63 -19.05 6.77
CA SER A 214 -19.57 -18.74 7.86
C SER A 214 -19.58 -17.26 8.29
N ARG A 215 -18.56 -16.49 7.93
CA ARG A 215 -18.46 -15.05 8.25
C ARG A 215 -18.40 -14.15 7.00
N SER A 216 -18.39 -14.74 5.81
CA SER A 216 -18.22 -14.06 4.54
C SER A 216 -19.55 -13.53 3.99
N ASN A 217 -19.51 -12.45 3.23
CA ASN A 217 -20.60 -12.07 2.34
C ASN A 217 -20.53 -12.91 1.05
N THR A 218 -21.68 -13.07 0.40
CA THR A 218 -21.78 -13.83 -0.84
C THR A 218 -21.31 -13.01 -2.04
N TYR A 219 -20.66 -13.68 -2.99
CA TYR A 219 -20.17 -13.10 -4.23
C TYR A 219 -20.29 -14.11 -5.36
N ASP A 220 -21.09 -13.82 -6.37
CA ASP A 220 -21.20 -14.63 -7.58
C ASP A 220 -20.26 -14.12 -8.68
N PRO A 221 -19.17 -14.84 -9.00
CA PRO A 221 -18.21 -14.43 -10.02
C PRO A 221 -18.78 -14.36 -11.44
N ILE A 222 -19.89 -15.06 -11.73
CA ILE A 222 -20.52 -15.06 -13.08
C ILE A 222 -21.77 -14.19 -13.18
N LYS A 223 -22.19 -13.51 -12.08
CA LYS A 223 -23.36 -12.63 -12.08
C LYS A 223 -23.36 -11.63 -13.23
N ARG A 224 -22.23 -11.00 -13.50
CA ARG A 224 -22.11 -10.04 -14.61
C ARG A 224 -22.43 -10.67 -15.97
N VAL A 225 -22.00 -11.92 -16.18
CA VAL A 225 -22.32 -12.67 -17.42
C VAL A 225 -23.83 -12.91 -17.52
N LEU A 226 -24.47 -13.34 -16.40
CA LEU A 226 -25.91 -13.57 -16.33
C LEU A 226 -26.70 -12.30 -16.63
N ASP A 227 -26.32 -11.17 -16.03
CA ASP A 227 -27.00 -9.89 -16.23
C ASP A 227 -26.89 -9.41 -17.69
N LEU A 228 -25.73 -9.59 -18.33
CA LEU A 228 -25.51 -9.25 -19.73
C LEU A 228 -26.31 -10.16 -20.68
N VAL A 229 -26.40 -11.45 -20.40
CA VAL A 229 -27.24 -12.40 -21.15
C VAL A 229 -28.71 -11.97 -21.06
N ARG A 230 -29.21 -11.68 -19.84
CA ARG A 230 -30.59 -11.20 -19.62
C ARG A 230 -30.88 -9.88 -20.35
N ALA A 231 -29.88 -9.01 -20.42
CA ALA A 231 -30.00 -7.73 -21.13
C ALA A 231 -29.88 -7.87 -22.65
N GLY A 232 -29.69 -9.06 -23.21
CA GLY A 232 -29.49 -9.30 -24.64
C GLY A 232 -28.14 -8.80 -25.17
N ARG A 233 -27.18 -8.51 -24.30
CA ARG A 233 -25.84 -7.98 -24.64
C ARG A 233 -24.85 -9.13 -24.82
N GLY A 234 -25.12 -10.01 -25.81
CA GLY A 234 -24.40 -11.26 -26.01
C GLY A 234 -22.88 -11.10 -26.16
N GLN A 235 -22.42 -10.16 -27.00
CA GLN A 235 -21.00 -9.92 -27.21
C GLN A 235 -20.27 -9.52 -25.91
N GLU A 236 -20.91 -8.73 -25.08
CA GLU A 236 -20.32 -8.31 -23.79
C GLU A 236 -20.36 -9.45 -22.77
N ALA A 237 -21.42 -10.29 -22.79
CA ALA A 237 -21.46 -11.50 -21.97
C ALA A 237 -20.33 -12.45 -22.32
N GLU A 238 -20.03 -12.62 -23.59
CA GLU A 238 -18.89 -13.39 -24.08
C GLU A 238 -17.56 -12.86 -23.55
N GLN A 239 -17.32 -11.54 -23.66
CA GLN A 239 -16.11 -10.90 -23.13
C GLN A 239 -15.99 -11.05 -21.60
N ALA A 240 -17.12 -10.90 -20.89
CA ALA A 240 -17.16 -11.07 -19.44
C ALA A 240 -16.86 -12.52 -19.02
N SER A 241 -17.36 -13.52 -19.75
CA SER A 241 -17.05 -14.92 -19.47
C SER A 241 -15.59 -15.26 -19.74
N ASP A 242 -15.01 -14.73 -20.83
CA ASP A 242 -13.60 -14.87 -21.16
C ASP A 242 -12.71 -14.25 -20.06
N ALA A 243 -13.10 -13.09 -19.54
CA ALA A 243 -12.37 -12.42 -18.46
C ALA A 243 -12.42 -13.22 -17.14
N VAL A 244 -13.57 -13.80 -16.78
CA VAL A 244 -13.72 -14.70 -15.63
C VAL A 244 -12.83 -15.93 -15.80
N ALA A 245 -12.87 -16.56 -16.97
CA ALA A 245 -12.07 -17.73 -17.28
C ALA A 245 -10.55 -17.41 -17.21
N ALA A 246 -10.11 -16.28 -17.72
CA ALA A 246 -8.73 -15.85 -17.66
C ALA A 246 -8.24 -15.61 -16.23
N ALA A 247 -9.06 -15.04 -15.36
CA ALA A 247 -8.72 -14.77 -13.98
C ALA A 247 -8.69 -16.05 -13.12
N LEU A 248 -9.62 -16.99 -13.35
CA LEU A 248 -9.68 -18.26 -12.62
C LEU A 248 -8.59 -19.24 -13.04
N VAL A 249 -8.19 -19.23 -14.31
CA VAL A 249 -7.14 -20.10 -14.87
C VAL A 249 -5.91 -19.25 -15.21
N PRO A 250 -5.10 -18.89 -14.23
CA PRO A 250 -3.91 -18.08 -14.47
C PRO A 250 -2.90 -18.87 -15.33
N GLY A 251 -2.17 -18.16 -16.19
CA GLY A 251 -1.14 -18.76 -17.04
C GLY A 251 -0.05 -17.77 -17.38
N GLU A 252 1.18 -18.26 -17.56
CA GLU A 252 2.30 -17.44 -18.03
C GLU A 252 2.19 -17.21 -19.55
N GLU A 253 2.29 -15.97 -19.98
CA GLU A 253 2.38 -15.62 -21.40
C GLU A 253 3.70 -16.11 -21.97
N GLY A 254 3.64 -17.04 -22.93
CA GLY A 254 4.81 -17.55 -23.67
C GLY A 254 5.47 -18.80 -23.08
N GLY A 255 4.92 -19.39 -22.01
CA GLY A 255 5.37 -20.68 -21.48
C GLY A 255 5.00 -21.88 -22.37
N ARG A 256 5.67 -23.04 -22.17
CA ARG A 256 5.34 -24.30 -22.88
C ARG A 256 3.91 -24.77 -22.62
N ASP A 257 3.32 -24.38 -21.49
CA ASP A 257 1.96 -24.77 -21.05
C ASP A 257 0.88 -23.76 -21.47
N SER A 258 1.24 -22.71 -22.23
CA SER A 258 0.31 -21.66 -22.66
C SER A 258 -0.86 -22.21 -23.47
N HIS A 259 -0.62 -23.24 -24.30
CA HIS A 259 -1.66 -23.89 -25.11
C HIS A 259 -2.73 -24.58 -24.24
N TRP A 260 -2.31 -25.35 -23.23
CA TRP A 260 -3.23 -26.05 -22.31
C TRP A 260 -4.07 -25.07 -21.50
N THR A 261 -3.42 -24.02 -21.01
CA THR A 261 -4.08 -22.94 -20.25
C THR A 261 -5.11 -22.21 -21.09
N MET A 262 -4.77 -21.86 -22.34
CA MET A 262 -5.72 -21.20 -23.25
C MET A 262 -6.91 -22.09 -23.57
N SER A 263 -6.67 -23.38 -23.79
CA SER A 263 -7.71 -24.37 -24.06
C SER A 263 -8.63 -24.57 -22.85
N ALA A 264 -8.07 -24.61 -21.63
CA ALA A 264 -8.84 -24.68 -20.39
C ALA A 264 -9.68 -23.41 -20.17
N ARG A 265 -9.12 -22.21 -20.45
CA ARG A 265 -9.88 -20.95 -20.43
C ARG A 265 -11.04 -20.96 -21.42
N GLY A 266 -10.82 -21.40 -22.64
CA GLY A 266 -11.87 -21.52 -23.65
C GLY A 266 -12.99 -22.45 -23.20
N LEU A 267 -12.66 -23.62 -22.66
CA LEU A 267 -13.65 -24.55 -22.14
C LEU A 267 -14.41 -23.97 -20.94
N LEU A 268 -13.74 -23.30 -19.99
CA LEU A 268 -14.40 -22.66 -18.86
C LEU A 268 -15.37 -21.59 -19.32
N SER A 269 -14.95 -20.71 -20.25
CA SER A 269 -15.83 -19.71 -20.82
C SER A 269 -17.03 -20.32 -21.56
N ALA A 270 -16.83 -21.43 -22.29
CA ALA A 270 -17.91 -22.16 -22.95
C ALA A 270 -18.94 -22.69 -21.93
N LEU A 271 -18.47 -23.27 -20.81
CA LEU A 271 -19.33 -23.79 -19.74
C LEU A 271 -20.09 -22.68 -19.01
N ILE A 272 -19.43 -21.56 -18.72
CA ILE A 272 -20.08 -20.39 -18.09
C ILE A 272 -21.22 -19.88 -19.00
N LEU A 273 -20.96 -19.69 -20.28
CA LEU A 273 -21.99 -19.23 -21.23
C LEU A 273 -23.09 -20.27 -21.40
N TYR A 274 -22.78 -21.55 -21.41
CA TYR A 274 -23.76 -22.62 -21.45
C TYR A 274 -24.73 -22.53 -20.26
N VAL A 275 -24.21 -22.51 -19.03
CA VAL A 275 -25.02 -22.41 -17.81
C VAL A 275 -25.82 -21.10 -17.78
N ALA A 276 -25.25 -20.01 -18.29
CA ALA A 276 -25.93 -18.72 -18.35
C ALA A 276 -27.11 -18.68 -19.33
N THR A 277 -27.08 -19.50 -20.39
CA THR A 277 -28.05 -19.49 -21.50
C THR A 277 -28.99 -20.71 -21.51
N ALA A 278 -28.69 -21.76 -20.72
CA ALA A 278 -29.52 -22.96 -20.67
C ALA A 278 -30.94 -22.63 -20.16
N GLU A 279 -31.97 -22.91 -20.96
CA GLU A 279 -33.34 -22.56 -20.64
C GLU A 279 -33.91 -23.38 -19.45
N ASP A 280 -33.44 -24.61 -19.31
CA ASP A 280 -33.84 -25.58 -18.29
C ASP A 280 -33.05 -25.41 -16.96
N CYS A 281 -31.99 -24.58 -16.95
CA CYS A 281 -31.24 -24.28 -15.73
C CYS A 281 -32.03 -23.30 -14.84
N PRO A 282 -32.41 -23.69 -13.60
CA PRO A 282 -33.06 -22.79 -12.67
C PRO A 282 -32.21 -21.54 -12.38
N GLU A 283 -32.87 -20.42 -12.17
CA GLU A 283 -32.21 -19.13 -11.93
C GLU A 283 -31.20 -19.18 -10.76
N GLY A 284 -31.60 -19.81 -9.63
CA GLY A 284 -30.77 -19.94 -8.43
C GLY A 284 -29.60 -20.92 -8.60
N ALA A 285 -29.68 -21.79 -9.63
CA ALA A 285 -28.63 -22.76 -9.93
C ALA A 285 -27.58 -22.25 -10.93
N ARG A 286 -27.73 -21.07 -11.51
CA ARG A 286 -26.78 -20.50 -12.49
C ARG A 286 -25.55 -19.95 -11.80
N THR A 287 -24.66 -20.83 -11.34
CA THR A 287 -23.49 -20.50 -10.51
C THR A 287 -22.23 -21.21 -10.99
N LEU A 288 -21.06 -20.80 -10.47
CA LEU A 288 -19.81 -21.55 -10.72
C LEU A 288 -19.83 -22.97 -10.13
N ALA A 289 -20.64 -23.22 -9.09
CA ALA A 289 -20.81 -24.57 -8.56
C ALA A 289 -21.51 -25.48 -9.60
N THR A 290 -22.51 -24.97 -10.31
CA THR A 290 -23.13 -25.67 -11.44
C THR A 290 -22.17 -25.86 -12.60
N VAL A 291 -21.34 -24.87 -12.94
CA VAL A 291 -20.28 -25.00 -13.96
C VAL A 291 -19.33 -26.16 -13.61
N ALA A 292 -18.92 -26.26 -12.34
CA ALA A 292 -18.08 -27.37 -11.87
C ALA A 292 -18.80 -28.72 -11.99
N ASN A 293 -20.08 -28.78 -11.58
CA ASN A 293 -20.89 -29.98 -11.65
C ASN A 293 -21.11 -30.46 -13.10
N VAL A 294 -21.39 -29.55 -14.04
CA VAL A 294 -21.51 -29.89 -15.47
C VAL A 294 -20.21 -30.42 -16.05
N LEU A 295 -19.06 -29.84 -15.67
CA LEU A 295 -17.75 -30.36 -16.07
C LEU A 295 -17.53 -31.76 -15.52
N ASP A 296 -17.74 -31.96 -14.22
CA ASP A 296 -17.47 -33.25 -13.57
C ASP A 296 -18.35 -34.34 -14.16
N ARG A 297 -19.66 -34.14 -14.24
CA ARG A 297 -20.61 -35.09 -14.81
C ARG A 297 -20.34 -35.37 -16.29
N GLY A 298 -20.09 -34.32 -17.10
CA GLY A 298 -19.79 -34.46 -18.53
C GLY A 298 -18.44 -35.08 -18.87
N THR A 299 -17.66 -35.44 -17.83
CA THR A 299 -16.33 -36.06 -17.95
C THR A 299 -16.17 -37.30 -17.07
N GLU A 300 -17.27 -37.91 -16.62
CA GLU A 300 -17.31 -39.19 -15.88
C GLU A 300 -17.39 -40.42 -16.81
N GLY A 301 -17.46 -40.24 -18.13
CA GLY A 301 -17.62 -41.30 -19.09
C GLY A 301 -16.52 -42.39 -19.02
N GLU A 302 -16.91 -43.66 -18.96
CA GLU A 302 -16.02 -44.82 -19.08
C GLU A 302 -15.71 -45.08 -20.57
N GLY A 303 -14.48 -44.81 -21.01
CA GLY A 303 -14.07 -45.07 -22.39
C GLY A 303 -12.80 -44.35 -22.81
N ASP A 304 -12.49 -44.42 -24.09
CA ASP A 304 -11.29 -43.78 -24.69
C ASP A 304 -11.42 -42.23 -24.71
N ASP A 305 -12.63 -41.71 -24.66
CA ASP A 305 -12.89 -40.25 -24.64
C ASP A 305 -13.68 -39.86 -23.35
N PRO A 306 -12.97 -39.42 -22.28
CA PRO A 306 -13.62 -39.04 -21.02
C PRO A 306 -14.54 -37.84 -21.14
N ALA A 307 -14.50 -37.08 -22.22
CA ALA A 307 -15.34 -35.93 -22.46
C ALA A 307 -16.43 -36.14 -23.53
N ALA A 308 -16.75 -37.41 -23.84
CA ALA A 308 -17.70 -37.73 -24.89
C ALA A 308 -19.04 -37.05 -24.70
N ASP A 309 -19.56 -37.04 -23.46
CA ASP A 309 -20.84 -36.43 -23.11
C ASP A 309 -20.81 -34.93 -23.23
N LEU A 310 -19.76 -34.31 -22.73
CA LEU A 310 -19.56 -32.86 -22.83
C LEU A 310 -19.41 -32.42 -24.30
N LYS A 311 -18.72 -33.22 -25.12
CA LYS A 311 -18.63 -32.99 -26.58
C LYS A 311 -20.00 -33.14 -27.25
N ALA A 312 -20.80 -34.13 -26.86
CA ALA A 312 -22.14 -34.33 -27.37
C ALA A 312 -23.06 -33.16 -27.01
N LEU A 313 -22.99 -32.67 -25.77
CA LEU A 313 -23.69 -31.49 -25.30
C LEU A 313 -23.43 -30.28 -26.20
N PHE A 314 -22.15 -29.90 -26.40
CA PHE A 314 -21.81 -28.75 -27.23
C PHE A 314 -22.15 -28.93 -28.72
N ARG A 315 -22.12 -30.18 -29.24
CA ARG A 315 -22.57 -30.46 -30.61
C ARG A 315 -24.06 -30.25 -30.78
N GLY A 316 -24.86 -30.56 -29.75
CA GLY A 316 -26.32 -30.39 -29.75
C GLY A 316 -26.79 -28.94 -29.74
N LEU A 317 -25.93 -28.00 -29.32
CA LEU A 317 -26.27 -26.57 -29.29
C LEU A 317 -26.49 -26.00 -30.71
N PRO A 318 -27.28 -24.94 -30.88
CA PRO A 318 -27.41 -24.19 -32.14
C PRO A 318 -26.05 -23.76 -32.71
N ALA A 319 -25.93 -23.66 -34.04
CA ALA A 319 -24.67 -23.35 -34.70
C ALA A 319 -24.08 -21.98 -34.31
N ASP A 320 -24.94 -21.05 -33.97
CA ASP A 320 -24.66 -19.66 -33.54
C ASP A 320 -24.51 -19.51 -32.04
N HIS A 321 -24.65 -20.60 -31.27
CA HIS A 321 -24.52 -20.54 -29.81
C HIS A 321 -23.09 -20.15 -29.39
N PRO A 322 -22.93 -19.14 -28.47
CA PRO A 322 -21.61 -18.56 -28.14
C PRO A 322 -20.63 -19.54 -27.46
N SER A 323 -21.14 -20.62 -26.85
CA SER A 323 -20.30 -21.67 -26.26
C SER A 323 -19.55 -22.52 -27.31
N ARG A 324 -20.10 -22.71 -28.51
CA ARG A 324 -19.50 -23.61 -29.54
C ARG A 324 -18.10 -23.19 -30.00
N PRO A 325 -17.86 -21.93 -30.39
CA PRO A 325 -16.52 -21.50 -30.80
C PRO A 325 -15.49 -21.69 -29.67
N ARG A 326 -15.89 -21.43 -28.42
CA ARG A 326 -15.04 -21.55 -27.23
C ARG A 326 -14.73 -23.01 -26.86
N ALA A 327 -15.65 -23.92 -27.12
CA ALA A 327 -15.44 -25.36 -26.94
C ALA A 327 -14.69 -26.01 -28.11
N SER A 328 -14.28 -25.29 -29.16
CA SER A 328 -13.67 -25.84 -30.36
C SER A 328 -12.43 -26.68 -30.09
N GLN A 329 -11.59 -26.26 -29.15
CA GLN A 329 -10.39 -26.99 -28.75
C GLN A 329 -10.76 -28.32 -28.07
N LEU A 330 -11.76 -28.34 -27.17
CA LEU A 330 -12.28 -29.57 -26.57
C LEU A 330 -12.75 -30.54 -27.67
N MET A 331 -13.45 -30.02 -28.70
CA MET A 331 -14.01 -30.83 -29.78
C MET A 331 -12.96 -31.52 -30.63
N SER A 332 -11.78 -30.88 -30.80
CA SER A 332 -10.66 -31.41 -31.62
C SER A 332 -9.63 -32.18 -30.81
N SER A 333 -9.57 -31.99 -29.49
CA SER A 333 -8.57 -32.62 -28.64
C SER A 333 -8.92 -34.07 -28.30
N GLY A 334 -7.87 -34.89 -28.13
CA GLY A 334 -8.00 -36.28 -27.70
C GLY A 334 -6.78 -36.75 -26.90
N GLY A 335 -6.84 -37.94 -26.36
CA GLY A 335 -5.71 -38.58 -25.68
C GLY A 335 -5.14 -37.75 -24.51
N ASN A 336 -3.85 -37.54 -24.49
CA ASN A 336 -3.14 -36.83 -23.40
C ASN A 336 -3.44 -35.32 -23.38
N GLU A 337 -3.68 -34.73 -24.54
CA GLU A 337 -4.04 -33.30 -24.64
C GLU A 337 -5.35 -33.03 -23.91
N LEU A 338 -6.39 -33.78 -24.20
CA LEU A 338 -7.67 -33.69 -23.57
C LEU A 338 -7.57 -33.85 -22.04
N ARG A 339 -6.84 -34.90 -21.59
CA ARG A 339 -6.63 -35.13 -20.15
C ARG A 339 -5.94 -33.97 -19.46
N SER A 340 -4.97 -33.32 -20.12
CA SER A 340 -4.28 -32.14 -19.56
C SER A 340 -5.22 -30.93 -19.41
N ILE A 341 -6.05 -30.65 -20.42
CA ILE A 341 -7.06 -29.56 -20.37
C ILE A 341 -8.05 -29.81 -19.22
N LEU A 342 -8.62 -31.02 -19.15
CA LEU A 342 -9.57 -31.39 -18.12
C LEU A 342 -8.97 -31.36 -16.71
N SER A 343 -7.74 -31.89 -16.54
CA SER A 343 -7.04 -31.86 -15.26
C SER A 343 -6.79 -30.45 -14.76
N THR A 344 -6.34 -29.57 -15.65
CA THR A 344 -6.15 -28.14 -15.32
C THR A 344 -7.44 -27.51 -14.86
N LEU A 345 -8.53 -27.69 -15.62
CA LEU A 345 -9.81 -27.04 -15.31
C LEU A 345 -10.44 -27.63 -14.04
N LYS A 346 -10.44 -28.97 -13.88
CA LYS A 346 -10.94 -29.62 -12.65
C LYS A 346 -10.17 -29.17 -11.40
N SER A 347 -8.87 -28.98 -11.48
CA SER A 347 -8.06 -28.49 -10.35
C SER A 347 -8.50 -27.10 -9.89
N VAL A 348 -8.82 -26.21 -10.83
CA VAL A 348 -9.30 -24.85 -10.56
C VAL A 348 -10.74 -24.86 -10.00
N LEU A 349 -11.64 -25.63 -10.61
CA LEU A 349 -13.04 -25.66 -10.23
C LEU A 349 -13.34 -26.47 -8.95
N ARG A 350 -12.40 -27.34 -8.52
CA ARG A 350 -12.57 -28.15 -7.30
C ARG A 350 -12.90 -27.34 -6.05
N VAL A 351 -12.45 -26.07 -5.98
CA VAL A 351 -12.76 -25.17 -4.87
C VAL A 351 -14.28 -24.95 -4.73
N PHE A 352 -15.00 -24.89 -5.85
CA PHE A 352 -16.44 -24.63 -5.89
C PHE A 352 -17.30 -25.87 -5.66
N SER A 353 -16.69 -27.06 -5.58
CA SER A 353 -17.39 -28.32 -5.24
C SER A 353 -17.68 -28.46 -3.74
N SER A 354 -17.07 -27.63 -2.88
CA SER A 354 -17.43 -27.58 -1.46
C SER A 354 -18.78 -26.93 -1.27
N SER A 355 -19.70 -27.55 -0.53
CA SER A 355 -21.04 -27.02 -0.29
C SER A 355 -21.05 -25.61 0.31
N GLN A 356 -20.11 -25.32 1.21
CA GLN A 356 -19.98 -23.99 1.84
C GLN A 356 -19.50 -22.93 0.84
N VAL A 357 -18.53 -23.25 0.00
CA VAL A 357 -18.05 -22.33 -1.03
C VAL A 357 -19.08 -22.18 -2.14
N ALA A 358 -19.76 -23.25 -2.52
CA ALA A 358 -20.86 -23.20 -3.48
C ALA A 358 -21.97 -22.23 -3.02
N ALA A 359 -22.38 -22.31 -1.76
CA ALA A 359 -23.36 -21.39 -1.19
C ALA A 359 -22.86 -19.93 -1.18
N LEU A 360 -21.56 -19.72 -0.93
CA LEU A 360 -20.97 -18.39 -0.92
C LEU A 360 -20.94 -17.77 -2.32
N VAL A 361 -20.62 -18.55 -3.36
CA VAL A 361 -20.56 -18.06 -4.76
C VAL A 361 -21.89 -18.11 -5.51
N SER A 362 -22.99 -18.41 -4.80
CA SER A 362 -24.35 -18.43 -5.35
C SER A 362 -25.17 -17.16 -5.04
N GLY A 363 -24.62 -16.27 -4.21
CA GLY A 363 -25.30 -15.02 -3.86
C GLY A 363 -24.51 -13.80 -4.33
N HIS A 364 -25.11 -12.63 -4.23
CA HIS A 364 -24.59 -11.38 -4.80
C HIS A 364 -24.66 -10.20 -3.83
N GLU A 365 -24.36 -10.43 -2.55
CA GLU A 365 -24.24 -9.35 -1.57
C GLU A 365 -23.05 -8.41 -1.93
N ILE A 366 -21.98 -8.99 -2.48
CA ILE A 366 -20.83 -8.24 -3.04
C ILE A 366 -21.13 -8.02 -4.52
N ASP A 367 -21.47 -6.78 -4.86
CA ASP A 367 -21.80 -6.34 -6.22
C ASP A 367 -20.92 -5.14 -6.58
N PRO A 368 -20.09 -5.22 -7.64
CA PRO A 368 -19.22 -4.14 -8.09
C PRO A 368 -19.93 -2.80 -8.32
N GLU A 369 -21.14 -2.80 -8.88
CA GLU A 369 -21.91 -1.58 -9.11
C GLU A 369 -22.35 -0.95 -7.78
N ALA A 370 -22.91 -1.74 -6.87
CA ALA A 370 -23.32 -1.28 -5.54
C ALA A 370 -22.13 -0.76 -4.70
N ILE A 371 -20.96 -1.41 -4.79
CA ILE A 371 -19.73 -0.99 -4.09
C ILE A 371 -19.31 0.42 -4.52
N LEU A 372 -19.42 0.74 -5.80
CA LEU A 372 -19.03 2.05 -6.33
C LEU A 372 -20.09 3.13 -6.08
N ALA A 373 -21.36 2.76 -6.03
CA ALA A 373 -22.48 3.66 -5.78
C ALA A 373 -22.62 4.01 -4.29
N GLU A 374 -22.44 3.05 -3.40
CA GLU A 374 -22.66 3.18 -1.97
C GLU A 374 -21.36 3.53 -1.23
N LYS A 375 -21.50 4.00 0.02
CA LYS A 375 -20.38 4.20 0.95
C LYS A 375 -19.94 2.84 1.50
N THR A 376 -18.99 2.19 0.83
CA THR A 376 -18.64 0.79 1.07
C THR A 376 -17.20 0.64 1.58
N ALA A 377 -17.01 -0.29 2.51
CA ALA A 377 -15.73 -0.83 2.93
C ALA A 377 -15.72 -2.34 2.67
N LEU A 378 -15.03 -2.76 1.63
CA LEU A 378 -14.90 -4.16 1.24
C LEU A 378 -13.57 -4.71 1.73
N PHE A 379 -13.61 -5.79 2.50
CA PHE A 379 -12.42 -6.53 2.95
C PHE A 379 -12.36 -7.87 2.22
N LEU A 380 -11.18 -8.22 1.74
CA LEU A 380 -10.90 -9.45 1.01
C LEU A 380 -9.88 -10.26 1.80
N HIS A 381 -10.27 -11.40 2.34
CA HIS A 381 -9.31 -12.31 2.95
C HIS A 381 -8.46 -12.97 1.86
N VAL A 382 -7.18 -12.64 1.82
CA VAL A 382 -6.19 -13.18 0.88
C VAL A 382 -5.34 -14.19 1.62
N MET A 383 -5.33 -15.42 1.12
CA MET A 383 -4.53 -16.51 1.69
C MET A 383 -3.08 -16.46 1.21
N ASP A 384 -2.28 -17.42 1.67
CA ASP A 384 -0.91 -17.61 1.22
C ASP A 384 -0.83 -17.73 -0.30
N GLU A 385 0.33 -17.37 -0.85
CA GLU A 385 0.62 -17.45 -2.27
C GLU A 385 0.34 -18.86 -2.82
N GLY A 386 -0.29 -18.92 -4.00
CA GLY A 386 -0.67 -20.18 -4.64
C GLY A 386 -1.98 -20.79 -4.18
N SER A 387 -2.70 -20.18 -3.22
CA SER A 387 -4.02 -20.65 -2.84
C SER A 387 -5.03 -20.46 -3.99
N PRO A 388 -5.77 -21.52 -4.39
CA PRO A 388 -6.75 -21.41 -5.46
C PRO A 388 -7.92 -20.46 -5.14
N TYR A 389 -8.19 -20.21 -3.85
CA TYR A 389 -9.20 -19.27 -3.42
C TYR A 389 -8.89 -17.81 -3.80
N ASN A 390 -7.61 -17.46 -3.90
CA ASN A 390 -7.19 -16.11 -4.26
C ASN A 390 -7.60 -15.71 -5.68
N ALA A 391 -7.85 -16.68 -6.57
CA ALA A 391 -8.31 -16.43 -7.94
C ALA A 391 -9.69 -15.72 -7.97
N VAL A 392 -10.58 -16.02 -7.02
CA VAL A 392 -11.88 -15.36 -6.91
C VAL A 392 -11.73 -13.87 -6.63
N SER A 393 -10.77 -13.49 -5.78
CA SER A 393 -10.44 -12.08 -5.53
C SER A 393 -9.92 -11.39 -6.80
N SER A 394 -9.16 -12.09 -7.64
CA SER A 394 -8.68 -11.54 -8.93
C SER A 394 -9.82 -11.31 -9.92
N VAL A 395 -10.82 -12.21 -9.97
CA VAL A 395 -12.06 -11.99 -10.74
C VAL A 395 -12.78 -10.73 -10.28
N LEU A 396 -12.95 -10.58 -8.97
CA LEU A 396 -13.61 -9.42 -8.39
C LEU A 396 -12.88 -8.11 -8.73
N PHE A 397 -11.55 -8.07 -8.65
CA PHE A 397 -10.78 -6.88 -9.07
C PHE A 397 -10.96 -6.56 -10.56
N GLY A 398 -11.01 -7.58 -11.43
CA GLY A 398 -11.29 -7.40 -12.86
C GLY A 398 -12.67 -6.80 -13.10
N GLN A 399 -13.70 -7.31 -12.42
CA GLN A 399 -15.08 -6.79 -12.51
C GLN A 399 -15.22 -5.39 -11.92
N LEU A 400 -14.60 -5.12 -10.77
CA LEU A 400 -14.55 -3.78 -10.18
C LEU A 400 -13.91 -2.78 -11.13
N TRP A 401 -12.80 -3.14 -11.79
CA TRP A 401 -12.14 -2.25 -12.75
C TRP A 401 -13.01 -1.98 -13.98
N SER A 402 -13.67 -2.99 -14.52
CA SER A 402 -14.63 -2.82 -15.62
C SER A 402 -15.78 -1.89 -15.23
N GLU A 403 -16.31 -2.05 -14.01
CA GLU A 403 -17.39 -1.19 -13.52
C GLU A 403 -16.91 0.23 -13.21
N VAL A 404 -15.67 0.42 -12.73
CA VAL A 404 -15.04 1.74 -12.57
C VAL A 404 -15.05 2.49 -13.90
N GLN A 405 -14.64 1.83 -14.99
CA GLN A 405 -14.62 2.45 -16.32
C GLN A 405 -16.03 2.84 -16.78
N SER A 406 -16.99 1.92 -16.64
CA SER A 406 -18.38 2.16 -17.00
C SER A 406 -19.03 3.26 -16.15
N ALA A 407 -18.82 3.25 -14.84
CA ALA A 407 -19.35 4.25 -13.92
C ALA A 407 -18.72 5.63 -14.14
N ALA A 408 -17.41 5.70 -14.40
CA ALA A 408 -16.73 6.95 -14.73
C ALA A 408 -17.24 7.54 -16.05
N GLU A 409 -17.45 6.70 -17.07
CA GLU A 409 -18.02 7.16 -18.34
C GLU A 409 -19.43 7.73 -18.15
N ARG A 410 -20.30 7.05 -17.40
CA ARG A 410 -21.64 7.55 -17.06
C ARG A 410 -21.63 8.86 -16.28
N ASN A 411 -20.57 9.11 -15.50
CA ASN A 411 -20.44 10.27 -14.60
C ASN A 411 -19.49 11.37 -15.12
N GLY A 412 -19.23 11.43 -16.43
CA GLY A 412 -18.45 12.50 -17.04
C GLY A 412 -16.94 12.41 -16.84
N GLY A 413 -16.39 11.21 -16.63
CA GLY A 413 -14.95 10.92 -16.65
C GLY A 413 -14.34 10.55 -15.31
N SER A 414 -15.10 10.60 -14.21
CA SER A 414 -14.62 10.18 -12.90
C SER A 414 -15.74 9.58 -12.04
N LEU A 415 -15.38 8.80 -11.04
CA LEU A 415 -16.33 8.28 -10.06
C LEU A 415 -16.90 9.41 -9.19
N PRO A 416 -18.18 9.33 -8.78
CA PRO A 416 -18.77 10.30 -7.86
C PRO A 416 -18.13 10.25 -6.47
N ARG A 417 -17.65 9.07 -6.06
CA ARG A 417 -16.91 8.84 -4.82
C ARG A 417 -15.57 8.20 -5.16
N PRO A 418 -14.44 8.75 -4.66
CA PRO A 418 -13.14 8.12 -4.87
C PRO A 418 -13.05 6.75 -4.20
N VAL A 419 -12.28 5.86 -4.82
CA VAL A 419 -12.00 4.51 -4.33
C VAL A 419 -10.54 4.40 -3.97
N THR A 420 -10.21 3.85 -2.80
CA THR A 420 -8.84 3.49 -2.45
C THR A 420 -8.73 2.00 -2.19
N ILE A 421 -7.84 1.34 -2.93
CA ILE A 421 -7.50 -0.07 -2.76
C ILE A 421 -6.24 -0.14 -1.90
N ILE A 422 -6.35 -0.79 -0.74
CA ILE A 422 -5.24 -1.05 0.17
C ILE A 422 -4.88 -2.52 0.03
N GLY A 423 -3.74 -2.80 -0.60
CA GLY A 423 -3.26 -4.15 -0.84
C GLY A 423 -2.25 -4.58 0.23
N ASP A 424 -2.71 -5.21 1.31
CA ASP A 424 -1.79 -5.89 2.23
C ASP A 424 -1.36 -7.22 1.59
N GLU A 425 -0.03 -7.41 1.50
CA GLU A 425 0.57 -8.57 0.85
C GLU A 425 0.01 -8.85 -0.57
N TRP A 426 0.01 -7.81 -1.41
CA TRP A 426 -0.51 -7.90 -2.79
C TRP A 426 0.11 -9.04 -3.60
N GLY A 427 1.36 -9.40 -3.28
CA GLY A 427 2.08 -10.51 -3.91
C GLY A 427 1.44 -11.89 -3.69
N ASN A 428 0.56 -12.06 -2.70
CA ASN A 428 -0.16 -13.31 -2.48
C ASN A 428 -1.32 -13.53 -3.47
N LEU A 429 -1.80 -12.45 -4.11
CA LEU A 429 -2.82 -12.56 -5.16
C LEU A 429 -2.20 -13.15 -6.44
N PRO A 430 -2.95 -13.97 -7.19
CA PRO A 430 -2.61 -14.25 -8.57
C PRO A 430 -2.50 -12.93 -9.36
N LYS A 431 -1.83 -12.98 -10.51
CA LYS A 431 -1.74 -11.83 -11.40
C LYS A 431 -3.11 -11.19 -11.62
N VAL A 432 -3.28 -9.97 -11.14
CA VAL A 432 -4.47 -9.12 -11.40
C VAL A 432 -4.22 -8.36 -12.69
N ASP A 433 -4.71 -8.86 -13.81
CA ASP A 433 -4.38 -8.34 -15.15
C ASP A 433 -4.71 -6.86 -15.34
N CYS A 434 -5.72 -6.34 -14.66
CA CYS A 434 -6.10 -4.93 -14.74
C CYS A 434 -5.18 -3.99 -13.93
N LEU A 435 -4.29 -4.48 -13.06
CA LEU A 435 -3.45 -3.63 -12.20
C LEU A 435 -2.61 -2.60 -12.97
N PRO A 436 -1.87 -2.94 -14.05
CA PRO A 436 -1.10 -1.94 -14.79
C PRO A 436 -1.96 -0.83 -15.39
N ALA A 437 -3.16 -1.15 -15.89
CA ALA A 437 -4.12 -0.18 -16.41
C ALA A 437 -4.70 0.68 -15.29
N MET A 438 -5.06 0.06 -14.16
CA MET A 438 -5.56 0.74 -12.96
C MET A 438 -4.53 1.75 -12.43
N LEU A 439 -3.27 1.40 -12.36
CA LEU A 439 -2.20 2.31 -11.90
C LEU A 439 -1.98 3.48 -12.85
N SER A 440 -2.14 3.27 -14.15
CA SER A 440 -1.93 4.31 -15.18
C SER A 440 -3.12 5.25 -15.29
N LEU A 441 -4.35 4.74 -15.26
CA LEU A 441 -5.59 5.47 -15.56
C LEU A 441 -6.43 5.76 -14.31
N GLY A 442 -6.25 5.01 -13.23
CA GLY A 442 -7.12 5.06 -12.05
C GLY A 442 -7.23 6.44 -11.44
N ARG A 443 -6.14 7.22 -11.42
CA ARG A 443 -6.15 8.58 -10.89
C ARG A 443 -7.18 9.48 -11.59
N SER A 444 -7.32 9.39 -12.91
CA SER A 444 -8.31 10.18 -13.65
C SER A 444 -9.73 9.77 -13.32
N TYR A 445 -9.95 8.50 -13.00
CA TYR A 445 -11.25 7.98 -12.57
C TYR A 445 -11.53 8.18 -11.08
N GLY A 446 -10.56 8.63 -10.28
CA GLY A 446 -10.70 8.75 -8.82
C GLY A 446 -10.41 7.44 -8.08
N VAL A 447 -9.66 6.52 -8.70
CA VAL A 447 -9.19 5.27 -8.08
C VAL A 447 -7.73 5.40 -7.69
N PHE A 448 -7.40 5.02 -6.46
CA PHE A 448 -6.06 5.04 -5.90
C PHE A 448 -5.67 3.66 -5.37
N TRP A 449 -4.40 3.34 -5.49
CA TRP A 449 -3.86 2.07 -5.03
C TRP A 449 -2.72 2.30 -4.04
N VAL A 450 -2.77 1.59 -2.93
CA VAL A 450 -1.74 1.52 -1.89
C VAL A 450 -1.38 0.05 -1.72
N GLY A 451 -0.41 -0.43 -2.47
CA GLY A 451 -0.04 -1.84 -2.44
C GLY A 451 1.24 -2.10 -1.68
N ALA A 452 1.24 -3.16 -0.88
CA ALA A 452 2.43 -3.63 -0.21
C ALA A 452 2.84 -5.02 -0.69
N VAL A 453 4.15 -5.21 -0.68
CA VAL A 453 4.81 -6.49 -0.91
C VAL A 453 5.79 -6.79 0.22
N GLN A 454 6.16 -8.04 0.36
CA GLN A 454 7.23 -8.46 1.26
C GLN A 454 8.60 -8.35 0.60
N ASN A 455 8.63 -8.52 -0.72
CA ASN A 455 9.78 -8.28 -1.59
C ASN A 455 9.31 -7.88 -3.00
N ILE A 456 10.15 -7.14 -3.71
CA ILE A 456 9.86 -6.64 -5.05
C ILE A 456 9.71 -7.78 -6.07
N ALA A 457 10.37 -8.92 -5.84
CA ALA A 457 10.30 -10.08 -6.74
C ALA A 457 8.88 -10.65 -6.87
N GLN A 458 8.00 -10.46 -5.87
CA GLN A 458 6.59 -10.82 -5.97
C GLN A 458 5.86 -10.11 -7.12
N LEU A 459 6.35 -8.97 -7.57
CA LEU A 459 5.79 -8.27 -8.73
C LEU A 459 6.25 -8.87 -10.08
N ASN A 460 7.12 -9.88 -10.07
CA ASN A 460 7.59 -10.54 -11.30
C ASN A 460 6.48 -11.30 -12.02
N ALA A 461 5.40 -11.65 -11.33
CA ALA A 461 4.17 -12.18 -11.94
C ALA A 461 3.62 -11.28 -13.08
N TYR A 462 3.92 -9.97 -13.03
CA TYR A 462 3.56 -9.00 -14.07
C TYR A 462 4.61 -8.87 -15.18
N GLY A 463 5.69 -9.64 -15.13
CA GLY A 463 6.86 -9.61 -16.01
C GLY A 463 8.05 -8.91 -15.35
N GLU A 464 9.18 -9.63 -15.26
CA GLU A 464 10.36 -9.26 -14.46
C GLU A 464 10.90 -7.85 -14.74
N ARG A 465 10.99 -7.45 -15.99
CA ARG A 465 11.51 -6.12 -16.35
C ARG A 465 10.40 -5.12 -16.62
N THR A 466 9.52 -5.43 -17.57
CA THR A 466 8.58 -4.43 -18.10
C THR A 466 7.38 -4.22 -17.19
N GLY A 467 6.77 -5.28 -16.67
CA GLY A 467 5.55 -5.21 -15.86
C GLY A 467 5.85 -4.65 -14.46
N ARG A 468 6.85 -5.20 -13.78
CA ARG A 468 7.31 -4.72 -12.49
C ARG A 468 7.70 -3.23 -12.53
N GLN A 469 8.51 -2.84 -13.53
CA GLN A 469 8.91 -1.43 -13.67
C GLN A 469 7.72 -0.50 -13.91
N LYS A 470 6.72 -0.91 -14.71
CA LYS A 470 5.50 -0.12 -14.91
C LYS A 470 4.73 0.10 -13.62
N ILE A 471 4.60 -0.93 -12.78
CA ILE A 471 3.95 -0.82 -11.47
C ILE A 471 4.70 0.18 -10.59
N LEU A 472 6.00 -0.02 -10.41
CA LEU A 472 6.84 0.83 -9.55
C LEU A 472 6.93 2.28 -10.05
N ALA A 473 6.96 2.50 -11.37
CA ALA A 473 7.02 3.84 -11.96
C ALA A 473 5.72 4.63 -11.75
N ASN A 474 4.57 3.98 -11.74
CA ASN A 474 3.28 4.63 -11.47
C ASN A 474 3.06 4.98 -9.98
N CYS A 475 3.81 4.37 -9.07
CA CYS A 475 3.71 4.66 -7.65
C CYS A 475 4.59 5.87 -7.28
N MET A 476 3.97 7.05 -7.21
CA MET A 476 4.67 8.30 -6.89
C MET A 476 5.16 8.39 -5.45
N VAL A 477 4.52 7.66 -4.55
CA VAL A 477 4.92 7.54 -3.14
C VAL A 477 5.42 6.13 -2.88
N LYS A 478 6.65 6.00 -2.41
CA LYS A 478 7.24 4.71 -2.02
C LYS A 478 7.65 4.77 -0.55
N VAL A 479 7.24 3.77 0.21
CA VAL A 479 7.53 3.63 1.64
C VAL A 479 8.35 2.37 1.86
N PHE A 480 9.54 2.54 2.38
CA PHE A 480 10.44 1.44 2.74
C PHE A 480 10.55 1.31 4.24
N MET A 481 10.31 0.10 4.73
CA MET A 481 10.36 -0.24 6.15
C MET A 481 11.60 -1.08 6.45
N LYS A 482 11.45 -2.24 7.09
CA LYS A 482 12.51 -3.22 7.27
C LYS A 482 12.61 -4.08 6.02
N LEU A 483 13.76 -4.09 5.33
CA LEU A 483 13.97 -4.85 4.10
C LEU A 483 14.85 -6.07 4.35
N ALA A 484 14.32 -7.26 4.08
CA ALA A 484 15.03 -8.52 4.28
C ALA A 484 15.88 -8.90 3.06
N GLU A 485 15.35 -8.72 1.85
CA GLU A 485 15.96 -9.18 0.61
C GLU A 485 17.02 -8.23 0.06
N ALA A 486 18.04 -8.78 -0.60
CA ALA A 486 19.14 -7.98 -1.13
C ALA A 486 18.73 -7.08 -2.30
N GLU A 487 17.81 -7.55 -3.15
CA GLU A 487 17.28 -6.81 -4.28
C GLU A 487 16.52 -5.57 -3.81
N ASP A 488 15.68 -5.72 -2.79
CA ASP A 488 14.88 -4.63 -2.20
C ASP A 488 15.78 -3.56 -1.60
N ARG A 489 16.82 -3.97 -0.86
CA ARG A 489 17.80 -3.05 -0.28
C ARG A 489 18.55 -2.27 -1.36
N ALA A 490 18.98 -2.96 -2.42
CA ALA A 490 19.69 -2.33 -3.53
C ALA A 490 18.77 -1.30 -4.24
N TYR A 491 17.54 -1.67 -4.51
CA TYR A 491 16.54 -0.79 -5.12
C TYR A 491 16.24 0.44 -4.27
N ALA A 492 16.00 0.26 -2.98
CA ALA A 492 15.72 1.37 -2.06
C ALA A 492 16.94 2.31 -1.94
N THR A 493 18.15 1.78 -1.83
CA THR A 493 19.39 2.55 -1.77
C THR A 493 19.61 3.36 -3.05
N GLU A 494 19.37 2.75 -4.23
CA GLU A 494 19.48 3.44 -5.52
C GLU A 494 18.50 4.62 -5.62
N LEU A 495 17.26 4.44 -5.18
CA LEU A 495 16.24 5.48 -5.20
C LEU A 495 16.54 6.65 -4.26
N VAL A 496 17.15 6.39 -3.10
CA VAL A 496 17.59 7.44 -2.18
C VAL A 496 18.77 8.21 -2.79
N GLY A 497 19.67 7.50 -3.49
CA GLY A 497 20.77 8.07 -4.26
C GLY A 497 22.09 8.15 -3.51
N ARG A 498 23.06 8.79 -4.15
CA ARG A 498 24.44 8.93 -3.66
C ARG A 498 24.77 10.36 -3.33
N THR A 499 25.66 10.54 -2.37
CA THR A 499 26.23 11.84 -1.96
C THR A 499 27.74 11.81 -2.12
N THR A 500 28.33 12.99 -2.28
CA THR A 500 29.82 13.12 -2.27
C THR A 500 30.28 13.18 -0.83
N ARG A 501 31.16 12.25 -0.45
CA ARG A 501 31.81 12.26 0.85
C ARG A 501 33.27 12.72 0.69
N HIS A 502 33.68 13.71 1.49
CA HIS A 502 35.02 14.20 1.54
C HIS A 502 35.76 13.48 2.67
N THR A 503 36.86 12.81 2.34
CA THR A 503 37.78 12.23 3.33
C THR A 503 39.06 13.02 3.39
N ARG A 504 39.50 13.31 4.61
CA ARG A 504 40.76 13.97 4.88
C ARG A 504 41.75 12.93 5.40
N GLY A 505 42.73 12.62 4.59
CA GLY A 505 43.88 11.80 4.99
C GLY A 505 45.01 12.68 5.53
N ASN A 506 45.45 12.44 6.77
CA ASN A 506 46.65 13.06 7.32
C ASN A 506 47.75 12.00 7.38
N SER A 507 48.82 12.20 6.67
CA SER A 507 50.00 11.35 6.79
C SER A 507 51.15 12.14 7.46
N LEU A 508 51.74 11.55 8.49
CA LEU A 508 52.87 12.06 9.21
C LEU A 508 54.06 11.15 8.92
N SER A 509 55.05 11.65 8.19
CA SER A 509 56.30 10.94 7.96
C SER A 509 57.35 11.48 8.94
N ARG A 510 57.91 10.60 9.78
CA ARG A 510 59.03 10.89 10.69
C ARG A 510 60.31 10.28 10.10
N GLY A 511 61.17 11.14 9.60
CA GLY A 511 62.57 10.84 9.19
C GLY A 511 63.54 11.84 9.81
N ALA A 512 64.64 12.14 9.14
CA ALA A 512 65.58 13.22 9.53
C ALA A 512 64.89 14.61 9.54
N SER A 513 63.73 14.75 8.86
CA SER A 513 62.80 15.88 8.97
C SER A 513 61.40 15.35 9.11
N THR A 514 60.55 16.01 9.93
CA THR A 514 59.15 15.67 10.07
C THR A 514 58.37 16.42 9.00
N SER A 515 57.70 15.70 8.08
CA SER A 515 56.78 16.28 7.11
C SER A 515 55.36 15.79 7.38
N SER A 516 54.38 16.70 7.36
CA SER A 516 52.97 16.36 7.39
C SER A 516 52.33 16.72 6.05
N SER A 517 51.63 15.80 5.45
CA SER A 517 50.80 16.07 4.27
C SER A 517 49.34 15.80 4.58
N THR A 518 48.49 16.71 4.14
CA THR A 518 47.03 16.53 4.21
C THR A 518 46.52 16.33 2.79
N SER A 519 45.90 15.18 2.53
CA SER A 519 45.22 14.89 1.26
C SER A 519 43.73 14.96 1.44
N TYR A 520 43.02 15.51 0.48
CA TYR A 520 41.57 15.50 0.40
C TYR A 520 41.17 14.59 -0.76
N SER A 521 40.31 13.63 -0.52
CA SER A 521 39.76 12.80 -1.57
C SER A 521 38.23 12.84 -1.51
N GLU A 522 37.60 12.84 -2.69
CA GLU A 522 36.17 12.79 -2.86
C GLU A 522 35.79 11.41 -3.39
N HIS A 523 34.78 10.80 -2.82
CA HIS A 523 34.20 9.55 -3.31
C HIS A 523 32.69 9.60 -3.20
N ALA A 524 32.03 8.88 -4.12
CA ALA A 524 30.60 8.69 -4.06
C ALA A 524 30.27 7.71 -2.93
N ASP A 525 29.34 8.08 -2.07
CA ASP A 525 28.86 7.24 -0.98
C ASP A 525 27.33 7.16 -1.00
N GLU A 526 26.77 6.05 -0.56
CA GLU A 526 25.32 5.88 -0.45
C GLU A 526 24.79 6.72 0.70
N VAL A 527 23.62 7.37 0.50
CA VAL A 527 22.97 8.15 1.57
C VAL A 527 22.45 7.25 2.67
N ILE A 528 21.94 6.06 2.30
CA ILE A 528 21.60 4.96 3.20
C ILE A 528 22.26 3.71 2.61
N HIS A 529 23.14 3.08 3.38
CA HIS A 529 23.82 1.87 2.93
C HIS A 529 22.89 0.65 2.93
N THR A 530 23.14 -0.28 2.01
CA THR A 530 22.33 -1.49 1.86
C THR A 530 22.21 -2.32 3.15
N TRP A 531 23.19 -2.32 4.01
CA TRP A 531 23.18 -3.04 5.29
C TRP A 531 22.30 -2.37 6.37
N GLU A 532 22.09 -1.05 6.29
CA GLU A 532 21.29 -0.31 7.27
C GLU A 532 19.80 -0.69 7.22
N TRP A 533 19.30 -1.14 6.08
CA TRP A 533 17.92 -1.53 5.89
C TRP A 533 17.50 -2.76 6.72
N VAL A 534 18.44 -3.69 6.97
CA VAL A 534 18.16 -4.94 7.71
C VAL A 534 17.85 -4.67 9.17
N GLY A 535 18.57 -3.72 9.77
CA GLY A 535 18.48 -3.38 11.19
C GLY A 535 17.39 -2.37 11.54
N ARG A 536 16.72 -1.77 10.55
CA ARG A 536 15.72 -0.71 10.81
C ARG A 536 14.55 -1.23 11.64
N ALA A 537 14.22 -0.48 12.68
CA ALA A 537 13.04 -0.66 13.48
C ALA A 537 12.12 0.55 13.26
N PRO A 538 10.99 0.41 12.53
CA PRO A 538 10.18 1.55 12.14
C PRO A 538 9.70 2.42 13.30
N ASP A 539 9.45 1.84 14.46
CA ASP A 539 9.04 2.51 15.70
C ASP A 539 10.14 3.43 16.29
N LYS A 540 11.42 3.16 15.99
CA LYS A 540 12.60 3.90 16.48
C LYS A 540 13.23 4.74 15.39
N ASP A 541 13.46 4.13 14.23
CA ASP A 541 14.23 4.72 13.13
C ASP A 541 13.33 5.42 12.10
N GLY A 542 12.01 5.28 12.22
CA GLY A 542 11.06 5.75 11.21
C GLY A 542 11.07 4.92 9.93
N VAL A 543 10.21 5.28 9.01
CA VAL A 543 10.15 4.71 7.65
C VAL A 543 10.79 5.65 6.64
N VAL A 544 11.41 5.11 5.61
CA VAL A 544 11.95 5.94 4.52
C VAL A 544 10.85 6.13 3.48
N VAL A 545 10.52 7.38 3.21
CA VAL A 545 9.50 7.76 2.23
C VAL A 545 10.19 8.46 1.07
N ILE A 546 9.98 7.95 -0.12
CA ILE A 546 10.49 8.55 -1.37
C ILE A 546 9.28 9.02 -2.17
N LYS A 547 9.26 10.29 -2.52
CA LYS A 547 8.22 10.89 -3.34
C LYS A 547 8.81 11.43 -4.63
N HIS A 548 8.27 10.95 -5.74
CA HIS A 548 8.65 11.44 -7.08
C HIS A 548 7.77 12.63 -7.46
N ALA A 549 8.37 13.64 -8.09
CA ALA A 549 7.61 14.76 -8.63
C ALA A 549 6.70 14.29 -9.77
N ASP A 550 5.45 14.75 -9.76
CA ASP A 550 4.51 14.60 -10.86
C ASP A 550 3.76 15.93 -11.10
N ASN A 551 2.98 15.98 -12.19
CA ASN A 551 2.12 17.12 -12.46
C ASN A 551 1.03 17.22 -11.38
N GLY A 552 1.15 18.24 -10.52
CA GLY A 552 0.22 18.50 -9.41
C GLY A 552 0.74 18.14 -8.02
N MET A 553 1.97 17.59 -7.90
CA MET A 553 2.68 17.54 -6.62
C MET A 553 3.51 18.81 -6.45
N PRO A 554 3.40 19.55 -5.34
CA PRO A 554 4.28 20.68 -5.08
C PRO A 554 5.74 20.25 -5.10
N ALA A 555 6.62 21.01 -5.76
CA ALA A 555 8.04 20.66 -5.93
C ALA A 555 8.77 20.39 -4.61
N ASN A 556 8.38 21.06 -3.53
CA ASN A 556 8.93 20.84 -2.19
C ASN A 556 8.47 19.52 -1.56
N HIS A 557 7.47 18.84 -2.11
CA HIS A 557 7.01 17.54 -1.65
C HIS A 557 7.87 16.38 -2.19
N ALA A 558 8.48 16.53 -3.37
CA ALA A 558 9.35 15.49 -3.93
C ALA A 558 10.66 15.31 -3.14
N GLY A 559 11.20 14.10 -3.10
CA GLY A 559 12.48 13.75 -2.46
C GLY A 559 12.37 12.59 -1.48
N ALA A 560 13.50 12.25 -0.86
CA ALA A 560 13.62 11.20 0.15
C ALA A 560 13.60 11.78 1.58
N PHE A 561 12.84 11.16 2.47
CA PHE A 561 12.68 11.58 3.87
C PHE A 561 12.76 10.37 4.80
N VAL A 562 13.14 10.59 6.04
CA VAL A 562 12.80 9.67 7.13
C VAL A 562 11.57 10.23 7.84
N SER A 563 10.46 9.48 7.79
CA SER A 563 9.20 9.85 8.42
C SER A 563 9.03 9.13 9.75
N PRO A 564 8.76 9.84 10.85
CA PRO A 564 8.45 9.18 12.11
C PRO A 564 7.08 8.49 12.01
N VAL A 565 7.01 7.25 12.46
CA VAL A 565 5.77 6.49 12.59
C VAL A 565 5.47 6.24 14.07
N THR A 566 4.21 6.07 14.37
CA THR A 566 3.74 5.82 15.73
C THR A 566 2.63 4.77 15.66
N ASP A 567 2.66 3.81 16.57
CA ASP A 567 1.60 2.82 16.67
C ASP A 567 0.23 3.51 16.81
N CYS A 568 -0.76 3.03 16.08
CA CYS A 568 -2.10 3.61 16.03
C CYS A 568 -2.75 3.78 17.40
N THR A 569 -2.39 2.94 18.40
CA THR A 569 -2.85 3.09 19.78
C THR A 569 -2.29 4.30 20.52
N ASN A 570 -1.29 4.97 19.98
CA ASN A 570 -0.68 6.20 20.51
C ASN A 570 -1.02 7.44 19.67
N THR A 571 -2.02 7.36 18.82
CA THR A 571 -2.48 8.41 17.92
C THR A 571 -3.99 8.66 18.12
N PRO A 572 -4.59 9.69 17.55
CA PRO A 572 -6.04 9.91 17.59
C PRO A 572 -6.87 8.72 17.10
N THR A 573 -6.36 7.94 16.14
CA THR A 573 -7.00 6.71 15.62
C THR A 573 -7.35 5.71 16.74
N LYS A 574 -6.61 5.71 17.86
CA LYS A 574 -6.94 4.92 19.04
C LYS A 574 -8.38 5.17 19.51
N GLY A 575 -8.77 6.43 19.63
CA GLY A 575 -10.11 6.79 20.10
C GLY A 575 -11.17 6.49 19.06
N HIS A 576 -10.85 6.66 17.78
CA HIS A 576 -11.78 6.41 16.69
C HIS A 576 -12.14 4.94 16.57
N PHE A 577 -11.16 4.05 16.56
CA PHE A 577 -11.39 2.61 16.42
C PHE A 577 -11.41 1.86 17.76
N ASP A 578 -11.49 2.55 18.89
CA ASP A 578 -11.47 1.94 20.24
C ASP A 578 -10.34 0.91 20.40
N LEU A 579 -9.12 1.34 20.05
CA LEU A 579 -7.93 0.52 20.20
C LEU A 579 -7.35 0.64 21.60
N GLY A 580 -6.84 -0.45 22.15
CA GLY A 580 -6.38 -0.45 23.53
C GLY A 580 -5.26 -1.46 23.81
N ALA A 581 -5.24 -1.98 25.00
CA ALA A 581 -4.34 -3.09 25.36
C ALA A 581 -4.70 -4.35 24.55
N ARG A 582 -3.72 -5.22 24.30
CA ARG A 582 -3.90 -6.44 23.49
C ARG A 582 -5.12 -7.29 23.90
N GLY A 583 -5.43 -7.38 25.18
CA GLY A 583 -6.61 -8.11 25.66
C GLY A 583 -7.93 -7.46 25.25
N HIS A 584 -8.02 -6.13 25.30
CA HIS A 584 -9.19 -5.38 24.85
C HIS A 584 -9.39 -5.52 23.33
N GLU A 585 -8.33 -5.29 22.54
CA GLU A 585 -8.38 -5.47 21.10
C GLU A 585 -8.78 -6.91 20.71
N HIS A 586 -8.26 -7.91 21.39
CA HIS A 586 -8.60 -9.30 21.15
C HIS A 586 -10.11 -9.56 21.41
N SER A 587 -10.64 -9.08 22.54
CA SER A 587 -12.06 -9.23 22.86
C SER A 587 -12.95 -8.53 21.83
N LYS A 588 -12.59 -7.32 21.41
CA LYS A 588 -13.29 -6.57 20.36
C LYS A 588 -13.32 -7.33 19.04
N ARG A 589 -12.17 -7.84 18.62
CA ARG A 589 -12.05 -8.64 17.37
C ARG A 589 -12.94 -9.88 17.42
N LEU A 590 -12.94 -10.62 18.54
CA LEU A 590 -13.81 -11.78 18.71
C LEU A 590 -15.29 -11.41 18.67
N ALA A 591 -15.69 -10.32 19.32
CA ALA A 591 -17.08 -9.86 19.29
C ALA A 591 -17.53 -9.47 17.88
N TYR A 592 -16.67 -8.77 17.12
CA TYR A 592 -17.02 -8.40 15.74
C TYR A 592 -17.05 -9.62 14.82
N ARG A 593 -16.14 -10.58 15.00
CA ARG A 593 -16.16 -11.87 14.28
C ARG A 593 -17.47 -12.61 14.51
N ALA A 594 -17.93 -12.74 15.75
CA ALA A 594 -19.20 -13.37 16.08
C ALA A 594 -20.38 -12.68 15.38
N ARG A 595 -20.38 -11.34 15.30
CA ARG A 595 -21.40 -10.58 14.55
C ARG A 595 -21.38 -10.88 13.05
N LEU A 596 -20.20 -11.06 12.45
CA LEU A 596 -20.10 -11.45 11.03
C LEU A 596 -20.64 -12.86 10.81
N GLU A 597 -20.37 -13.79 11.73
CA GLU A 597 -20.89 -15.16 11.70
C GLU A 597 -22.42 -15.18 11.85
N GLU A 598 -22.99 -14.39 12.76
CA GLU A 598 -24.44 -14.25 12.93
C GLU A 598 -25.13 -13.76 11.65
N ARG A 599 -24.52 -12.86 10.89
CA ARG A 599 -25.06 -12.36 9.60
C ARG A 599 -25.11 -13.44 8.53
N ALA A 600 -24.24 -14.42 8.60
CA ALA A 600 -24.17 -15.51 7.64
C ALA A 600 -25.11 -16.70 7.99
N VAL A 601 -25.68 -16.71 9.21
CA VAL A 601 -26.61 -17.75 9.64
C VAL A 601 -27.86 -17.72 8.77
N GLY A 602 -28.32 -18.91 8.33
CA GLY A 602 -29.55 -19.07 7.52
C GLY A 602 -29.33 -19.05 6.02
N ARG A 603 -28.09 -19.00 5.53
CA ARG A 603 -27.82 -19.24 4.11
C ARG A 603 -28.20 -20.67 3.75
N GLY A 604 -29.07 -20.83 2.76
CA GLY A 604 -29.44 -22.13 2.22
C GLY A 604 -28.29 -22.85 1.54
N ALA A 605 -28.39 -24.13 1.33
CA ALA A 605 -27.49 -24.87 0.46
C ALA A 605 -27.55 -24.29 -0.97
N ALA A 606 -26.42 -24.30 -1.67
CA ALA A 606 -26.41 -23.92 -3.08
C ALA A 606 -27.27 -24.88 -3.88
N GLU A 607 -28.15 -24.32 -4.71
CA GLU A 607 -28.83 -25.10 -5.72
C GLU A 607 -27.84 -25.42 -6.85
N THR A 608 -27.71 -26.71 -7.20
CA THR A 608 -26.89 -27.14 -8.33
C THR A 608 -27.77 -27.81 -9.35
N TRP A 609 -27.44 -27.65 -10.61
CA TRP A 609 -28.15 -28.23 -11.73
C TRP A 609 -27.20 -29.01 -12.63
N CYS A 610 -27.74 -30.00 -13.35
CA CYS A 610 -27.04 -30.74 -14.38
C CYS A 610 -27.96 -30.91 -15.59
N PRO A 611 -27.48 -30.73 -16.81
CA PRO A 611 -28.28 -30.95 -18.01
C PRO A 611 -28.67 -32.40 -18.16
N GLU A 612 -29.76 -32.65 -18.89
CA GLU A 612 -30.01 -33.98 -19.44
C GLU A 612 -28.93 -34.29 -20.50
N TRP A 613 -28.21 -35.39 -20.31
CA TRP A 613 -27.18 -35.78 -21.25
C TRP A 613 -27.81 -36.46 -22.47
N PRO A 614 -27.37 -36.18 -23.73
CA PRO A 614 -27.89 -36.83 -24.92
C PRO A 614 -27.85 -38.35 -24.82
N GLU A 615 -28.93 -39.03 -25.22
CA GLU A 615 -29.04 -40.50 -25.17
C GLU A 615 -27.88 -41.16 -25.91
N GLY A 616 -27.12 -42.02 -25.19
CA GLY A 616 -25.97 -42.75 -25.71
C GLY A 616 -24.73 -42.71 -24.80
N ALA A 617 -24.72 -41.85 -23.80
CA ALA A 617 -23.61 -41.62 -22.90
C ALA A 617 -23.65 -42.49 -21.62
N HIS A 618 -24.82 -42.67 -21.01
CA HIS A 618 -25.03 -43.54 -19.83
C HIS A 618 -26.39 -44.27 -19.92
N ALA A 619 -26.42 -45.37 -20.63
CA ALA A 619 -27.52 -46.34 -20.41
C ALA A 619 -27.18 -47.16 -19.16
N ASN A 620 -27.43 -46.66 -18.00
CA ASN A 620 -27.68 -47.32 -16.71
C ASN A 620 -27.11 -46.50 -15.56
N GLU A 621 -27.97 -45.68 -14.96
CA GLU A 621 -28.11 -45.63 -13.51
C GLU A 621 -29.31 -44.78 -13.17
N THR A 622 -30.26 -45.40 -12.49
CA THR A 622 -31.46 -44.83 -11.92
C THR A 622 -31.12 -43.66 -11.02
N ASN A 623 -31.88 -42.61 -11.23
CA ASN A 623 -31.98 -41.43 -10.40
C ASN A 623 -32.36 -41.83 -8.94
N ASP A 624 -31.35 -42.16 -8.12
CA ASP A 624 -31.48 -42.32 -6.68
C ASP A 624 -30.17 -41.90 -6.00
N GLY A 625 -30.17 -40.72 -5.46
CA GLY A 625 -29.04 -40.27 -4.66
C GLY A 625 -29.04 -38.78 -4.39
N GLY A 626 -30.10 -38.32 -3.74
CA GLY A 626 -30.02 -37.07 -3.00
C GLY A 626 -28.82 -37.13 -2.08
N TRP A 627 -28.12 -36.03 -1.98
CA TRP A 627 -27.08 -35.80 -0.98
C TRP A 627 -27.68 -35.75 0.43
N ASP A 628 -28.32 -36.85 0.85
CA ASP A 628 -28.76 -37.07 2.23
C ASP A 628 -27.70 -37.92 2.93
N GLY A 629 -26.95 -37.28 3.79
CA GLY A 629 -26.22 -37.98 4.82
C GLY A 629 -24.70 -37.88 4.81
N LEU A 630 -24.17 -36.74 5.17
CA LEU A 630 -22.96 -36.66 5.96
C LEU A 630 -23.14 -35.52 6.99
N CYS A 631 -24.05 -35.78 7.93
CA CYS A 631 -23.90 -35.20 9.27
C CYS A 631 -22.77 -35.95 9.93
N LEU A 632 -21.67 -35.31 10.18
CA LEU A 632 -20.70 -35.71 11.20
C LEU A 632 -21.05 -34.97 12.48
N ASP A 633 -21.32 -35.76 13.51
CA ASP A 633 -21.46 -35.36 14.92
C ASP A 633 -20.25 -34.59 15.42
#